data_193f92096611c871213d44ffd29b4837
#
_entry.id   193f92096611c871213d44ffd29b4837
#
_cell.length_a   1.000
_cell.length_b   1.000
_cell.length_c   1.000
_cell.angle_alpha   90.00
_cell.angle_beta   90.00
_cell.angle_gamma   90.00
#
_symmetry.space_group_name_H-M   'P 1'
#
loop_
_entity.id
_entity.type
_entity.pdbx_description
1 polymer ?
#
loop_
_entity_poly.entity_id
_entity_poly.type
_entity_poly.pdbx_seq_one_letter_code
_entity_poly.pdbx_strand_id
1 'polypeptide(L)'
;MALIGKIRKQKWLLVGSLAAALLLFIAMLMFDNPNQSFFGGSRTQVGEIEGRKIEYQEFSRTHDMLYRSAGGDGFSDRSFLWNFFVEEAVVQKEAQAIGLGVSKSELLELQFSEDNSRLSPIISNRYQNPSTRQVDREQLGQLKNIITTGRIDQMINEGQLVPDFKYRWAHQEKEVIKDRLQTKISRMVEKGMYTPNWMAEMMANEQNMLIDFHYVQVPYDEIQNTDVTLSDDDYKAYFQENKNQFKQDEETRKVEYVIFNVAPSAEDSATIYKAIADLVDKFATAENDSLFVETNYGSIDEAYFKKEELSPAIADTLFSMSVGSVYGPYLDMGAYRAVKLLGKKVVPDSVKARHILRTASDFSTLQAAQKTIDSLKTLIETGLATFDSLAINFSEDPGSGAKGGDLGFFGPGMMVKPFNDVCFFKGEPGKLYSVISQFGVHLIEVTERKFSSSEPSAQVAYISQDIVPSQKTQDAVRSLALNMEETSKTLDDLRKAATAQGLEVETSPALKINDYAVGSLGIGQGSREMVRWAFGTDMRATKANIGDVSPQVYGFQGQGEFFVNKYVLAGLKSIRPAGIPTWKDVKDEIEPQVINRKKGELIKQRIAGKTDLSSIAATFSVEVDTATSVSYASAFIQKAGSSEPKVVATAFKTDLNQVSEPIVGSSGVFVVKPTNKPAPAPATNIAQLRQSSQQSARSMARARLIQSLKENADIEDNRARFF
;
A
#
# COMPACT_ATOMS: atom_id res chain seq x y z
N MET A 1 74.89 11.09 21.83
CA MET A 1 75.37 9.95 21.02
C MET A 1 75.37 8.60 21.75
N ALA A 2 75.03 8.54 23.07
CA ALA A 2 75.03 7.26 23.81
C ALA A 2 73.74 6.39 23.63
N LEU A 3 72.61 6.96 23.18
CA LEU A 3 71.31 6.22 23.03
C LEU A 3 71.30 5.35 21.77
N ILE A 4 71.88 5.86 20.67
CA ILE A 4 71.93 5.16 19.37
C ILE A 4 72.83 3.91 19.42
N GLY A 5 73.93 3.94 20.24
CA GLY A 5 74.82 2.80 20.44
C GLY A 5 74.13 1.63 21.20
N LYS A 6 73.22 1.90 22.15
CA LYS A 6 72.47 0.88 22.88
C LYS A 6 71.38 0.20 22.01
N ILE A 7 70.70 0.95 21.13
CA ILE A 7 69.73 0.45 20.21
C ILE A 7 70.34 -0.50 19.16
N ARG A 8 71.59 -0.21 18.72
CA ARG A 8 72.32 -1.04 17.75
C ARG A 8 72.77 -2.39 18.29
N LYS A 9 72.86 -2.56 19.62
CA LYS A 9 73.24 -3.84 20.26
C LYS A 9 72.06 -4.79 20.46
N GLN A 10 70.81 -4.28 20.37
CA GLN A 10 69.63 -5.09 20.51
C GLN A 10 68.79 -5.10 19.22
N LYS A 11 69.45 -5.49 18.09
CA LYS A 11 68.79 -5.57 16.77
C LYS A 11 67.49 -6.36 16.77
N TRP A 12 67.37 -7.38 17.59
CA TRP A 12 66.13 -8.20 17.67
C TRP A 12 64.97 -7.46 18.34
N LEU A 13 65.18 -6.53 19.28
CA LEU A 13 64.15 -5.68 19.88
C LEU A 13 63.63 -4.68 18.86
N LEU A 14 64.50 -4.19 17.96
CA LEU A 14 64.07 -3.29 16.87
C LEU A 14 63.26 -4.06 15.82
N VAL A 15 63.67 -5.27 15.48
CA VAL A 15 62.93 -6.16 14.58
C VAL A 15 61.61 -6.60 15.24
N GLY A 16 61.61 -6.91 16.55
CA GLY A 16 60.43 -7.26 17.30
C GLY A 16 59.41 -6.12 17.42
N SER A 17 59.88 -4.88 17.68
CA SER A 17 59.02 -3.71 17.71
C SER A 17 58.45 -3.34 16.33
N LEU A 18 59.23 -3.51 15.27
CA LEU A 18 58.77 -3.30 13.89
C LEU A 18 57.76 -4.36 13.48
N ALA A 19 57.99 -5.63 13.85
CA ALA A 19 57.05 -6.72 13.62
C ALA A 19 55.77 -6.54 14.43
N ALA A 20 55.86 -6.09 15.68
CA ALA A 20 54.68 -5.78 16.51
C ALA A 20 53.89 -4.57 15.96
N ALA A 21 54.57 -3.51 15.48
CA ALA A 21 53.94 -2.38 14.84
C ALA A 21 53.29 -2.78 13.50
N LEU A 22 53.90 -3.66 12.72
CA LEU A 22 53.34 -4.19 11.49
C LEU A 22 52.13 -5.07 11.77
N LEU A 23 52.18 -5.92 12.81
CA LEU A 23 51.03 -6.74 13.25
C LEU A 23 49.91 -5.87 13.81
N LEU A 24 50.21 -4.80 14.54
CA LEU A 24 49.21 -3.81 14.99
C LEU A 24 48.64 -3.03 13.80
N PHE A 25 49.41 -2.66 12.81
CA PHE A 25 48.96 -2.00 11.59
C PHE A 25 48.09 -2.95 10.73
N ILE A 26 48.49 -4.20 10.59
CA ILE A 26 47.68 -5.23 9.93
C ILE A 26 46.38 -5.48 10.71
N ALA A 27 46.45 -5.56 12.03
CA ALA A 27 45.26 -5.64 12.88
C ALA A 27 44.37 -4.41 12.71
N MET A 28 44.92 -3.20 12.71
CA MET A 28 44.18 -1.96 12.50
C MET A 28 43.53 -1.91 11.10
N LEU A 29 44.25 -2.31 10.04
CA LEU A 29 43.66 -2.47 8.69
C LEU A 29 42.59 -3.55 8.63
N MET A 30 42.68 -4.60 9.44
CA MET A 30 41.66 -5.64 9.57
C MET A 30 40.44 -5.15 10.36
N PHE A 31 40.62 -4.23 11.32
CA PHE A 31 39.53 -3.62 12.08
C PHE A 31 38.91 -2.42 11.37
N ASP A 32 39.67 -1.69 10.51
CA ASP A 32 39.14 -0.57 9.70
C ASP A 32 38.42 -1.01 8.42
N ASN A 33 38.49 -2.29 8.07
CA ASN A 33 37.78 -2.82 6.91
C ASN A 33 36.43 -3.42 7.38
N PRO A 34 35.30 -2.72 7.24
CA PRO A 34 34.01 -3.18 7.73
C PRO A 34 33.55 -4.52 7.11
N ASN A 35 34.24 -4.98 6.08
CA ASN A 35 33.94 -6.21 5.34
C ASN A 35 34.76 -7.45 5.72
N GLN A 36 35.70 -7.35 6.68
CA GLN A 36 36.52 -8.49 7.12
C GLN A 36 36.58 -8.58 8.65
N SER A 37 35.57 -9.23 9.26
CA SER A 37 35.69 -9.66 10.67
C SER A 37 36.19 -11.10 10.76
N PHE A 38 37.37 -11.29 11.32
CA PHE A 38 37.97 -12.63 11.55
C PHE A 38 37.33 -13.40 12.73
N PHE A 39 36.48 -12.73 13.52
CA PHE A 39 35.75 -13.28 14.65
C PHE A 39 34.30 -12.76 14.62
N GLY A 40 33.39 -13.60 14.16
CA GLY A 40 31.97 -13.34 14.31
C GLY A 40 31.22 -13.30 12.97
N GLY A 41 30.40 -14.31 12.76
CA GLY A 41 29.55 -14.44 11.60
C GLY A 41 28.62 -13.24 11.41
N SER A 42 28.23 -13.05 10.19
CA SER A 42 27.06 -12.26 9.71
C SER A 42 27.15 -10.76 9.50
N ARG A 43 28.33 -10.11 9.45
CA ARG A 43 28.36 -8.67 9.06
C ARG A 43 28.05 -8.41 7.58
N THR A 44 28.06 -9.45 6.74
CA THR A 44 27.77 -9.35 5.30
C THR A 44 26.46 -10.03 4.89
N GLN A 45 25.77 -10.68 5.85
CA GLN A 45 24.57 -11.47 5.59
C GLN A 45 23.33 -10.70 5.99
N VAL A 46 22.45 -10.44 5.03
CA VAL A 46 21.11 -9.85 5.25
C VAL A 46 20.21 -10.80 6.04
N GLY A 47 20.48 -12.10 5.97
CA GLY A 47 19.82 -13.12 6.76
C GLY A 47 20.18 -14.53 6.35
N GLU A 48 19.62 -15.51 7.05
CA GLU A 48 19.72 -16.93 6.74
C GLU A 48 18.31 -17.55 6.72
N ILE A 49 18.03 -18.37 5.73
CA ILE A 49 16.71 -18.97 5.55
C ILE A 49 16.92 -20.46 5.30
N GLU A 50 16.53 -21.30 6.25
CA GLU A 50 16.68 -22.76 6.16
C GLU A 50 18.11 -23.20 5.82
N GLY A 51 19.12 -22.55 6.45
CA GLY A 51 20.54 -22.79 6.22
C GLY A 51 21.11 -22.09 4.97
N ARG A 52 20.27 -21.45 4.14
CA ARG A 52 20.73 -20.66 2.98
C ARG A 52 21.04 -19.23 3.42
N LYS A 53 22.28 -18.83 3.30
CA LYS A 53 22.75 -17.48 3.60
C LYS A 53 22.44 -16.53 2.45
N ILE A 54 21.87 -15.38 2.79
CA ILE A 54 21.58 -14.30 1.85
C ILE A 54 22.60 -13.18 2.08
N GLU A 55 23.54 -13.08 1.17
CA GLU A 55 24.61 -12.06 1.25
C GLU A 55 24.07 -10.68 0.86
N TYR A 56 24.57 -9.62 1.52
CA TYR A 56 24.19 -8.23 1.24
C TYR A 56 24.42 -7.84 -0.22
N GLN A 57 25.52 -8.30 -0.82
CA GLN A 57 25.81 -8.00 -2.23
C GLN A 57 24.81 -8.65 -3.18
N GLU A 58 24.40 -9.90 -2.93
CA GLU A 58 23.36 -10.58 -3.71
C GLU A 58 22.04 -9.86 -3.59
N PHE A 59 21.64 -9.53 -2.36
CA PHE A 59 20.39 -8.85 -2.08
C PHE A 59 20.31 -7.45 -2.70
N SER A 60 21.34 -6.62 -2.47
CA SER A 60 21.41 -5.25 -2.98
C SER A 60 21.47 -5.21 -4.50
N ARG A 61 22.26 -6.08 -5.14
CA ARG A 61 22.32 -6.19 -6.59
C ARG A 61 20.97 -6.59 -7.19
N THR A 62 20.30 -7.56 -6.58
CA THR A 62 18.97 -8.01 -7.05
C THR A 62 17.95 -6.91 -6.88
N HIS A 63 17.97 -6.18 -5.75
CA HIS A 63 17.11 -5.03 -5.51
C HIS A 63 17.31 -3.95 -6.58
N ASP A 64 18.56 -3.52 -6.79
CA ASP A 64 18.86 -2.47 -7.78
C ASP A 64 18.46 -2.86 -9.20
N MET A 65 18.68 -4.13 -9.55
CA MET A 65 18.30 -4.65 -10.86
C MET A 65 16.78 -4.63 -11.10
N LEU A 66 15.99 -4.94 -10.07
CA LEU A 66 14.53 -5.05 -10.21
C LEU A 66 13.81 -3.70 -10.03
N TYR A 67 14.26 -2.86 -9.11
CA TYR A 67 13.48 -1.73 -8.61
C TYR A 67 14.07 -0.34 -8.88
N ARG A 68 15.33 -0.21 -9.33
CA ARG A 68 15.99 1.11 -9.57
C ARG A 68 15.17 2.06 -10.44
N SER A 69 14.45 1.55 -11.42
CA SER A 69 13.65 2.34 -12.37
C SER A 69 12.17 2.41 -12.02
N ALA A 70 11.73 1.75 -10.96
CA ALA A 70 10.29 1.64 -10.64
C ALA A 70 9.72 2.85 -9.89
N GLY A 71 10.58 3.76 -9.39
CA GLY A 71 10.13 4.96 -8.65
C GLY A 71 9.41 4.67 -7.34
N GLY A 72 9.52 3.43 -6.82
CA GLY A 72 8.93 3.01 -5.55
C GLY A 72 9.71 3.50 -4.32
N ASP A 73 9.11 3.34 -3.13
CA ASP A 73 9.85 3.50 -1.91
C ASP A 73 10.78 2.28 -1.71
N GLY A 74 12.06 2.52 -1.49
CA GLY A 74 13.04 1.45 -1.35
C GLY A 74 12.81 0.51 -0.13
N PHE A 75 11.89 0.85 0.79
CA PHE A 75 11.56 0.01 1.96
C PHE A 75 10.61 -1.12 1.59
N SER A 76 9.51 -0.79 0.90
CA SER A 76 8.56 -1.78 0.37
C SER A 76 9.25 -2.75 -0.58
N ASP A 77 10.08 -2.24 -1.50
CA ASP A 77 10.81 -3.04 -2.49
C ASP A 77 11.73 -4.06 -1.82
N ARG A 78 12.48 -3.65 -0.78
CA ARG A 78 13.33 -4.57 -0.01
C ARG A 78 12.52 -5.62 0.74
N SER A 79 11.35 -5.26 1.23
CA SER A 79 10.45 -6.20 1.92
C SER A 79 9.85 -7.22 0.95
N PHE A 80 9.44 -6.79 -0.25
CA PHE A 80 8.98 -7.69 -1.31
C PHE A 80 10.09 -8.65 -1.74
N LEU A 81 11.30 -8.16 -1.94
CA LEU A 81 12.44 -8.98 -2.31
C LEU A 81 12.79 -10.00 -1.22
N TRP A 82 12.82 -9.58 0.06
CA TRP A 82 13.06 -10.49 1.18
C TRP A 82 12.00 -11.59 1.25
N ASN A 83 10.73 -11.22 1.13
CA ASN A 83 9.65 -12.20 1.10
C ASN A 83 9.79 -13.19 -0.05
N PHE A 84 10.26 -12.74 -1.22
CA PHE A 84 10.55 -13.64 -2.33
C PHE A 84 11.65 -14.65 -1.97
N PHE A 85 12.76 -14.21 -1.36
CA PHE A 85 13.84 -15.12 -0.92
C PHE A 85 13.35 -16.13 0.11
N VAL A 86 12.54 -15.68 1.06
CA VAL A 86 11.93 -16.57 2.08
C VAL A 86 11.04 -17.62 1.40
N GLU A 87 10.12 -17.18 0.55
CA GLU A 87 9.21 -18.09 -0.14
C GLU A 87 9.93 -19.06 -1.07
N GLU A 88 10.94 -18.59 -1.81
CA GLU A 88 11.77 -19.44 -2.66
C GLU A 88 12.43 -20.56 -1.84
N ALA A 89 13.08 -20.19 -0.73
CA ALA A 89 13.81 -21.15 0.10
C ALA A 89 12.89 -22.19 0.75
N VAL A 90 11.78 -21.77 1.36
CA VAL A 90 10.86 -22.69 2.05
C VAL A 90 10.14 -23.61 1.04
N VAL A 91 9.73 -23.09 -0.12
CA VAL A 91 9.10 -23.89 -1.18
C VAL A 91 10.08 -24.88 -1.79
N GLN A 92 11.33 -24.49 -2.02
CA GLN A 92 12.36 -25.40 -2.55
C GLN A 92 12.70 -26.50 -1.56
N LYS A 93 12.87 -26.16 -0.26
CA LYS A 93 13.14 -27.16 0.79
C LYS A 93 12.04 -28.20 0.85
N GLU A 94 10.78 -27.77 0.90
CA GLU A 94 9.64 -28.68 0.95
C GLU A 94 9.54 -29.54 -0.32
N ALA A 95 9.69 -28.91 -1.51
CA ALA A 95 9.69 -29.63 -2.78
C ALA A 95 10.79 -30.71 -2.84
N GLN A 96 12.01 -30.41 -2.37
CA GLN A 96 13.10 -31.35 -2.30
C GLN A 96 12.81 -32.51 -1.35
N ALA A 97 12.23 -32.22 -0.16
CA ALA A 97 11.89 -33.22 0.84
C ALA A 97 10.89 -34.28 0.32
N ILE A 98 9.98 -33.86 -0.57
CA ILE A 98 8.98 -34.76 -1.19
C ILE A 98 9.32 -35.19 -2.62
N GLY A 99 10.55 -34.88 -3.09
CA GLY A 99 11.05 -35.30 -4.40
C GLY A 99 10.41 -34.57 -5.60
N LEU A 100 9.89 -33.37 -5.42
CA LEU A 100 9.34 -32.55 -6.50
C LEU A 100 10.41 -31.67 -7.14
N GLY A 101 10.32 -31.51 -8.46
CA GLY A 101 11.16 -30.61 -9.22
C GLY A 101 10.44 -30.05 -10.44
N VAL A 102 11.10 -29.10 -11.12
CA VAL A 102 10.70 -28.57 -12.42
C VAL A 102 11.80 -28.95 -13.40
N SER A 103 11.45 -29.76 -14.42
CA SER A 103 12.40 -30.15 -15.46
C SER A 103 12.68 -28.98 -16.41
N LYS A 104 13.81 -29.02 -17.12
CA LYS A 104 14.14 -28.01 -18.13
C LYS A 104 13.05 -27.93 -19.23
N SER A 105 12.47 -29.06 -19.66
CA SER A 105 11.40 -29.05 -20.64
C SER A 105 10.11 -28.41 -20.08
N GLU A 106 9.75 -28.72 -18.84
CA GLU A 106 8.61 -28.07 -18.16
C GLU A 106 8.83 -26.55 -18.01
N LEU A 107 10.03 -26.12 -17.64
CA LEU A 107 10.34 -24.69 -17.53
C LEU A 107 10.21 -23.97 -18.87
N LEU A 108 10.72 -24.55 -19.96
CA LEU A 108 10.57 -23.99 -21.31
C LEU A 108 9.10 -23.92 -21.75
N GLU A 109 8.30 -24.92 -21.39
CA GLU A 109 6.86 -24.91 -21.67
C GLU A 109 6.15 -23.79 -20.87
N LEU A 110 6.47 -23.61 -19.59
CA LEU A 110 5.93 -22.55 -18.75
C LEU A 110 6.30 -21.15 -19.23
N GLN A 111 7.43 -21.00 -19.91
CA GLN A 111 7.91 -19.71 -20.40
C GLN A 111 7.46 -19.38 -21.83
N PHE A 112 7.31 -20.41 -22.70
CA PHE A 112 7.18 -20.20 -24.15
C PHE A 112 6.10 -21.05 -24.83
N SER A 113 5.18 -21.68 -24.10
CA SER A 113 4.11 -22.46 -24.70
C SER A 113 3.23 -21.60 -25.62
N GLU A 114 2.85 -22.12 -26.77
CA GLU A 114 1.85 -21.53 -27.67
C GLU A 114 0.44 -21.50 -27.03
N ASP A 115 0.18 -22.49 -26.17
CA ASP A 115 -1.06 -22.60 -25.44
C ASP A 115 -1.00 -21.69 -24.16
N ASN A 116 -1.83 -20.66 -24.11
CA ASN A 116 -1.90 -19.74 -22.98
C ASN A 116 -2.21 -20.42 -21.64
N SER A 117 -2.94 -21.54 -21.66
CA SER A 117 -3.27 -22.30 -20.45
C SER A 117 -2.06 -22.99 -19.81
N ARG A 118 -0.98 -23.16 -20.55
CA ARG A 118 0.28 -23.77 -20.11
C ARG A 118 1.35 -22.76 -19.76
N LEU A 119 1.20 -21.50 -20.18
CA LEU A 119 2.11 -20.44 -19.76
C LEU A 119 1.99 -20.17 -18.25
N SER A 120 3.13 -19.87 -17.63
CA SER A 120 3.13 -19.34 -16.27
C SER A 120 2.36 -18.01 -16.21
N PRO A 121 1.52 -17.78 -15.19
CA PRO A 121 0.88 -16.49 -14.97
C PRO A 121 1.89 -15.32 -14.88
N ILE A 122 3.09 -15.57 -14.37
CA ILE A 122 4.19 -14.60 -14.32
C ILE A 122 4.59 -14.14 -15.72
N ILE A 123 4.74 -15.08 -16.65
CA ILE A 123 5.09 -14.80 -18.03
C ILE A 123 3.94 -14.11 -18.76
N SER A 124 2.73 -14.69 -18.67
CA SER A 124 1.56 -14.13 -19.35
C SER A 124 1.24 -12.70 -18.92
N ASN A 125 1.44 -12.35 -17.65
CA ASN A 125 1.22 -10.99 -17.14
C ASN A 125 2.36 -10.03 -17.50
N ARG A 126 3.62 -10.48 -17.48
CA ARG A 126 4.81 -9.65 -17.75
C ARG A 126 4.95 -9.26 -19.22
N TYR A 127 4.56 -10.17 -20.11
CA TYR A 127 4.68 -10.00 -21.54
C TYR A 127 3.32 -9.83 -22.22
N GLN A 128 2.54 -8.85 -21.72
CA GLN A 128 1.28 -8.44 -22.33
C GLN A 128 1.50 -7.24 -23.26
N ASN A 129 0.86 -7.28 -24.42
CA ASN A 129 0.73 -6.09 -25.25
C ASN A 129 -0.14 -5.05 -24.55
N PRO A 130 0.35 -3.83 -24.31
CA PRO A 130 -0.38 -2.81 -23.55
C PRO A 130 -1.75 -2.45 -24.14
N SER A 131 -1.87 -2.52 -25.48
CA SER A 131 -3.09 -2.13 -26.20
C SER A 131 -4.14 -3.22 -26.20
N THR A 132 -3.74 -4.49 -26.40
CA THR A 132 -4.67 -5.62 -26.55
C THR A 132 -4.89 -6.38 -25.25
N ARG A 133 -4.02 -6.21 -24.24
CA ARG A 133 -3.93 -6.99 -23.00
C ARG A 133 -3.78 -8.51 -23.26
N GLN A 134 -3.38 -8.90 -24.45
CA GLN A 134 -3.06 -10.28 -24.80
C GLN A 134 -1.56 -10.51 -24.70
N VAL A 135 -1.16 -11.78 -24.55
CA VAL A 135 0.25 -12.16 -24.52
C VAL A 135 0.92 -11.77 -25.83
N ASP A 136 2.02 -11.02 -25.75
CA ASP A 136 2.85 -10.63 -26.89
C ASP A 136 3.67 -11.83 -27.37
N ARG A 137 3.14 -12.52 -28.38
CA ARG A 137 3.74 -13.73 -28.93
C ARG A 137 5.00 -13.47 -29.73
N GLU A 138 5.10 -12.30 -30.34
CA GLU A 138 6.28 -11.90 -31.11
C GLU A 138 7.46 -11.68 -30.16
N GLN A 139 7.26 -10.91 -29.10
CA GLN A 139 8.28 -10.67 -28.06
C GLN A 139 8.72 -11.99 -27.39
N LEU A 140 7.79 -12.88 -27.03
CA LEU A 140 8.12 -14.18 -26.46
C LEU A 140 8.88 -15.08 -27.43
N GLY A 141 8.57 -15.04 -28.73
CA GLY A 141 9.28 -15.78 -29.78
C GLY A 141 10.73 -15.31 -29.93
N GLN A 142 10.96 -14.01 -29.91
CA GLN A 142 12.29 -13.40 -29.93
C GLN A 142 13.10 -13.81 -28.68
N LEU A 143 12.50 -13.72 -27.50
CA LEU A 143 13.13 -14.12 -26.24
C LEU A 143 13.46 -15.63 -26.25
N LYS A 144 12.54 -16.48 -26.71
CA LYS A 144 12.79 -17.92 -26.85
C LYS A 144 14.02 -18.21 -27.69
N ASN A 145 14.15 -17.53 -28.83
CA ASN A 145 15.31 -17.69 -29.69
C ASN A 145 16.60 -17.26 -29.01
N ILE A 146 16.63 -16.09 -28.33
CA ILE A 146 17.79 -15.59 -27.59
C ILE A 146 18.22 -16.59 -26.50
N ILE A 147 17.28 -17.08 -25.71
CA ILE A 147 17.55 -17.97 -24.57
C ILE A 147 18.00 -19.35 -25.03
N THR A 148 17.32 -19.94 -26.05
CA THR A 148 17.63 -21.32 -26.49
C THR A 148 18.88 -21.44 -27.33
N THR A 149 19.27 -20.35 -28.01
CA THR A 149 20.53 -20.30 -28.81
C THR A 149 21.75 -19.93 -28.00
N GLY A 150 21.58 -19.49 -26.73
CA GLY A 150 22.70 -19.12 -25.85
C GLY A 150 23.43 -17.81 -26.26
N ARG A 151 22.80 -16.96 -27.09
CA ARG A 151 23.43 -15.76 -27.65
C ARG A 151 23.38 -14.52 -26.72
N ILE A 152 22.93 -14.68 -25.48
CA ILE A 152 22.73 -13.57 -24.54
C ILE A 152 24.01 -12.73 -24.39
N ASP A 153 25.15 -13.38 -24.08
CA ASP A 153 26.42 -12.67 -23.81
C ASP A 153 26.92 -11.95 -25.08
N GLN A 154 26.73 -12.54 -26.26
CA GLN A 154 27.03 -11.90 -27.54
C GLN A 154 26.21 -10.63 -27.75
N MET A 155 24.88 -10.73 -27.55
CA MET A 155 23.97 -9.59 -27.77
C MET A 155 24.15 -8.47 -26.73
N ILE A 156 24.59 -8.80 -25.49
CA ILE A 156 24.99 -7.78 -24.51
C ILE A 156 26.24 -7.04 -25.00
N ASN A 157 27.25 -7.77 -25.47
CA ASN A 157 28.49 -7.18 -26.00
C ASN A 157 28.27 -6.31 -27.25
N GLU A 158 27.29 -6.67 -28.06
CA GLU A 158 26.87 -5.93 -29.26
C GLU A 158 25.95 -4.72 -28.94
N GLY A 159 25.60 -4.51 -27.66
CA GLY A 159 24.71 -3.43 -27.21
C GLY A 159 23.22 -3.63 -27.59
N GLN A 160 22.83 -4.84 -28.01
CA GLN A 160 21.45 -5.17 -28.37
C GLN A 160 20.61 -5.54 -27.13
N LEU A 161 21.25 -5.97 -26.05
CA LEU A 161 20.61 -6.23 -24.76
C LEU A 161 21.30 -5.42 -23.66
N VAL A 162 20.52 -5.03 -22.65
CA VAL A 162 21.05 -4.37 -21.46
C VAL A 162 21.97 -5.31 -20.66
N PRO A 163 23.04 -4.80 -20.02
CA PRO A 163 24.01 -5.62 -19.28
C PRO A 163 23.39 -6.55 -18.23
N ASP A 164 22.31 -6.09 -17.61
CA ASP A 164 21.63 -6.83 -16.52
C ASP A 164 20.63 -7.87 -17.03
N PHE A 165 20.41 -8.00 -18.36
CA PHE A 165 19.41 -8.91 -18.93
C PHE A 165 19.56 -10.34 -18.43
N LYS A 166 20.77 -10.88 -18.41
CA LYS A 166 21.05 -12.26 -17.95
C LYS A 166 20.59 -12.49 -16.50
N TYR A 167 20.82 -11.52 -15.63
CA TYR A 167 20.44 -11.62 -14.22
C TYR A 167 18.93 -11.44 -14.03
N ARG A 168 18.31 -10.52 -14.77
CA ARG A 168 16.85 -10.36 -14.77
C ARG A 168 16.14 -11.62 -15.23
N TRP A 169 16.67 -12.23 -16.30
CA TRP A 169 16.13 -13.49 -16.79
C TRP A 169 16.27 -14.64 -15.78
N ALA A 170 17.45 -14.79 -15.19
CA ALA A 170 17.69 -15.83 -14.17
C ALA A 170 16.78 -15.64 -12.94
N HIS A 171 16.51 -14.39 -12.55
CA HIS A 171 15.55 -14.12 -11.47
C HIS A 171 14.13 -14.51 -11.88
N GLN A 172 13.69 -14.15 -13.09
CA GLN A 172 12.39 -14.57 -13.63
C GLN A 172 12.24 -16.08 -13.68
N GLU A 173 13.28 -16.82 -14.05
CA GLU A 173 13.26 -18.29 -14.00
C GLU A 173 13.04 -18.82 -12.58
N LYS A 174 13.69 -18.22 -11.58
CA LYS A 174 13.46 -18.56 -10.17
C LYS A 174 12.00 -18.28 -9.75
N GLU A 175 11.42 -17.15 -10.16
CA GLU A 175 10.02 -16.83 -9.89
C GLU A 175 9.08 -17.89 -10.49
N VAL A 176 9.30 -18.26 -11.76
CA VAL A 176 8.49 -19.29 -12.46
C VAL A 176 8.64 -20.67 -11.80
N ILE A 177 9.87 -21.05 -11.44
CA ILE A 177 10.14 -22.33 -10.75
C ILE A 177 9.46 -22.36 -9.38
N LYS A 178 9.62 -21.29 -8.58
CA LYS A 178 8.98 -21.14 -7.26
C LYS A 178 7.47 -21.26 -7.36
N ASP A 179 6.84 -20.50 -8.26
CA ASP A 179 5.39 -20.54 -8.48
C ASP A 179 4.90 -21.93 -8.90
N ARG A 180 5.65 -22.60 -9.78
CA ARG A 180 5.31 -23.96 -10.22
C ARG A 180 5.42 -24.99 -9.10
N LEU A 181 6.49 -24.96 -8.30
CA LEU A 181 6.66 -25.84 -7.15
C LEU A 181 5.58 -25.60 -6.10
N GLN A 182 5.32 -24.34 -5.77
CA GLN A 182 4.23 -23.96 -4.88
C GLN A 182 2.87 -24.49 -5.36
N THR A 183 2.59 -24.38 -6.66
CA THR A 183 1.36 -24.91 -7.28
C THR A 183 1.30 -26.44 -7.17
N LYS A 184 2.41 -27.16 -7.39
CA LYS A 184 2.46 -28.61 -7.25
C LYS A 184 2.17 -29.04 -5.80
N ILE A 185 2.85 -28.43 -4.82
CA ILE A 185 2.63 -28.72 -3.40
C ILE A 185 1.20 -28.38 -2.98
N SER A 186 0.70 -27.19 -3.36
CA SER A 186 -0.69 -26.78 -3.08
C SER A 186 -1.71 -27.80 -3.59
N ARG A 187 -1.55 -28.27 -4.83
CA ARG A 187 -2.45 -29.27 -5.41
C ARG A 187 -2.39 -30.61 -4.70
N MET A 188 -1.23 -31.02 -4.19
CA MET A 188 -1.11 -32.25 -3.40
C MET A 188 -1.87 -32.12 -2.08
N VAL A 189 -1.67 -31.00 -1.36
CA VAL A 189 -2.39 -30.69 -0.11
C VAL A 189 -3.90 -30.61 -0.36
N GLU A 190 -4.32 -29.84 -1.38
CA GLU A 190 -5.74 -29.68 -1.75
C GLU A 190 -6.41 -31.05 -2.04
N LYS A 191 -5.72 -31.93 -2.77
CA LYS A 191 -6.27 -33.27 -3.09
C LYS A 191 -6.33 -34.20 -1.87
N GLY A 192 -5.46 -33.98 -0.87
CA GLY A 192 -5.54 -34.68 0.41
C GLY A 192 -6.71 -34.23 1.27
N MET A 193 -7.23 -33.00 1.05
CA MET A 193 -8.37 -32.49 1.78
C MET A 193 -9.69 -33.08 1.26
N TYR A 194 -10.39 -33.80 2.14
CA TYR A 194 -11.72 -34.30 1.83
C TYR A 194 -12.64 -34.19 3.05
N THR A 195 -13.93 -33.98 2.81
CA THR A 195 -14.96 -33.95 3.85
C THR A 195 -15.70 -35.28 3.85
N PRO A 196 -15.63 -36.07 4.95
CA PRO A 196 -16.37 -37.32 5.07
C PRO A 196 -17.88 -37.08 5.06
N ASN A 197 -18.68 -38.09 4.68
CA ASN A 197 -20.14 -37.97 4.70
C ASN A 197 -20.67 -37.68 6.10
N TRP A 198 -20.16 -38.37 7.12
CA TRP A 198 -20.59 -38.16 8.51
C TRP A 198 -20.37 -36.73 8.98
N MET A 199 -19.29 -36.07 8.55
CA MET A 199 -19.01 -34.66 8.87
C MET A 199 -20.02 -33.74 8.17
N ALA A 200 -20.34 -33.98 6.91
CA ALA A 200 -21.35 -33.22 6.20
C ALA A 200 -22.76 -33.40 6.81
N GLU A 201 -23.08 -34.62 7.24
CA GLU A 201 -24.33 -34.91 7.97
C GLU A 201 -24.36 -34.19 9.33
N MET A 202 -23.25 -34.19 10.07
CA MET A 202 -23.15 -33.46 11.33
C MET A 202 -23.35 -31.95 11.11
N MET A 203 -22.66 -31.38 10.13
CA MET A 203 -22.80 -29.94 9.80
C MET A 203 -24.23 -29.60 9.34
N ALA A 204 -24.86 -30.46 8.57
CA ALA A 204 -26.24 -30.28 8.14
C ALA A 204 -27.22 -30.36 9.34
N ASN A 205 -27.01 -31.31 10.24
CA ASN A 205 -27.79 -31.42 11.46
C ASN A 205 -27.63 -30.17 12.35
N GLU A 206 -26.39 -29.72 12.58
CA GLU A 206 -26.12 -28.49 13.34
C GLU A 206 -26.77 -27.24 12.74
N GLN A 207 -26.76 -27.11 11.40
CA GLN A 207 -27.43 -26.01 10.69
C GLN A 207 -28.96 -26.06 10.85
N ASN A 208 -29.53 -27.27 10.89
CA ASN A 208 -30.97 -27.50 11.04
C ASN A 208 -31.43 -27.53 12.51
N MET A 209 -30.50 -27.53 13.47
CA MET A 209 -30.85 -27.41 14.89
C MET A 209 -31.28 -25.99 15.18
N LEU A 210 -32.57 -25.80 15.43
CA LEU A 210 -33.20 -24.53 15.77
C LEU A 210 -33.76 -24.58 17.19
N ILE A 211 -33.80 -23.41 17.82
CA ILE A 211 -34.40 -23.26 19.15
C ILE A 211 -35.11 -21.93 19.27
N ASP A 212 -36.28 -21.97 19.93
CA ASP A 212 -36.97 -20.77 20.37
C ASP A 212 -36.85 -20.65 21.88
N PHE A 213 -36.58 -19.47 22.39
CA PHE A 213 -36.50 -19.24 23.83
C PHE A 213 -36.84 -17.80 24.20
N HIS A 214 -37.38 -17.63 25.39
CA HIS A 214 -37.44 -16.32 26.03
C HIS A 214 -36.13 -16.10 26.76
N TYR A 215 -35.68 -14.85 26.84
CA TYR A 215 -34.45 -14.52 27.55
C TYR A 215 -34.49 -13.12 28.17
N VAL A 216 -33.67 -12.93 29.17
CA VAL A 216 -33.31 -11.60 29.67
C VAL A 216 -31.83 -11.40 29.40
N GLN A 217 -31.49 -10.30 28.79
CA GLN A 217 -30.12 -9.82 28.64
C GLN A 217 -29.91 -8.65 29.59
N VAL A 218 -28.93 -8.75 30.47
CA VAL A 218 -28.45 -7.64 31.31
C VAL A 218 -27.13 -7.14 30.70
N PRO A 219 -27.14 -6.00 30.01
CA PRO A 219 -25.93 -5.44 29.40
C PRO A 219 -24.86 -5.11 30.44
N TYR A 220 -23.57 -5.09 30.04
CA TYR A 220 -22.49 -4.78 30.98
C TYR A 220 -22.49 -3.32 31.45
N ASP A 221 -23.09 -2.39 30.71
CA ASP A 221 -23.21 -0.96 31.05
C ASP A 221 -24.20 -0.68 32.19
N GLU A 222 -25.04 -1.65 32.58
CA GLU A 222 -25.84 -1.60 33.79
C GLU A 222 -24.98 -1.50 35.08
N ILE A 223 -23.71 -1.87 35.02
CA ILE A 223 -22.74 -1.68 36.08
C ILE A 223 -21.73 -0.62 35.64
N GLN A 224 -21.60 0.47 36.38
CA GLN A 224 -20.59 1.51 36.09
C GLN A 224 -19.18 0.95 36.27
N ASN A 225 -18.21 1.41 35.46
CA ASN A 225 -16.81 0.99 35.63
C ASN A 225 -16.25 1.37 37.00
N THR A 226 -16.74 2.46 37.59
CA THR A 226 -16.38 2.92 38.94
C THR A 226 -16.80 1.95 40.05
N ASP A 227 -17.79 1.11 39.79
CA ASP A 227 -18.29 0.10 40.77
C ASP A 227 -17.49 -1.20 40.71
N VAL A 228 -16.54 -1.29 39.77
CA VAL A 228 -15.72 -2.49 39.56
C VAL A 228 -14.32 -2.24 40.08
N THR A 229 -13.93 -3.05 41.08
CA THR A 229 -12.54 -3.07 41.55
C THR A 229 -11.84 -4.30 40.98
N LEU A 230 -10.78 -4.05 40.19
CA LEU A 230 -9.95 -5.10 39.63
C LEU A 230 -8.73 -5.37 40.47
N SER A 231 -8.40 -6.62 40.63
CA SER A 231 -7.16 -7.10 41.28
C SER A 231 -6.22 -7.70 40.22
N ASP A 232 -4.94 -7.82 40.58
CA ASP A 232 -3.97 -8.51 39.72
C ASP A 232 -4.38 -9.96 39.45
N ASP A 233 -5.11 -10.59 40.33
CA ASP A 233 -5.56 -11.98 40.15
C ASP A 233 -6.68 -12.09 39.13
N ASP A 234 -7.52 -11.07 38.97
CA ASP A 234 -8.53 -11.02 37.90
C ASP A 234 -7.84 -10.99 36.51
N TYR A 235 -6.79 -10.19 36.34
CA TYR A 235 -5.99 -10.14 35.09
C TYR A 235 -5.26 -11.46 34.83
N LYS A 236 -4.64 -12.05 35.87
CA LYS A 236 -3.94 -13.33 35.76
C LYS A 236 -4.88 -14.46 35.34
N ALA A 237 -6.07 -14.51 35.95
CA ALA A 237 -7.08 -15.53 35.65
C ALA A 237 -7.53 -15.45 34.20
N TYR A 238 -7.90 -14.23 33.72
CA TYR A 238 -8.28 -14.00 32.33
C TYR A 238 -7.16 -14.37 31.36
N PHE A 239 -5.95 -13.90 31.65
CA PHE A 239 -4.78 -14.18 30.82
C PHE A 239 -4.47 -15.67 30.71
N GLN A 240 -4.51 -16.44 31.81
CA GLN A 240 -4.23 -17.88 31.76
C GLN A 240 -5.22 -18.66 30.90
N GLU A 241 -6.48 -18.26 30.88
CA GLU A 241 -7.51 -18.88 30.05
C GLU A 241 -7.30 -18.56 28.55
N ASN A 242 -6.70 -17.40 28.23
CA ASN A 242 -6.58 -16.87 26.87
C ASN A 242 -5.13 -16.72 26.36
N LYS A 243 -4.12 -17.19 27.10
CA LYS A 243 -2.70 -16.92 26.86
C LYS A 243 -2.20 -17.24 25.44
N ASN A 244 -2.78 -18.26 24.79
CA ASN A 244 -2.40 -18.64 23.43
C ASN A 244 -2.81 -17.62 22.36
N GLN A 245 -3.80 -16.76 22.67
CA GLN A 245 -4.22 -15.67 21.76
C GLN A 245 -3.18 -14.54 21.71
N PHE A 246 -2.33 -14.46 22.76
CA PHE A 246 -1.31 -13.40 22.91
C PHE A 246 0.10 -13.88 22.52
N LYS A 247 0.23 -15.13 22.04
CA LYS A 247 1.51 -15.62 21.54
C LYS A 247 1.93 -14.81 20.29
N GLN A 248 3.19 -14.40 20.25
CA GLN A 248 3.79 -13.74 19.09
C GLN A 248 5.12 -14.39 18.71
N ASP A 249 5.46 -14.36 17.42
CA ASP A 249 6.62 -15.07 16.90
C ASP A 249 7.92 -14.27 17.04
N GLU A 250 7.82 -12.95 17.20
CA GLU A 250 8.98 -12.05 17.30
C GLU A 250 8.76 -10.95 18.35
N GLU A 251 9.87 -10.32 18.82
CA GLU A 251 9.80 -9.19 19.73
C GLU A 251 9.07 -8.01 19.04
N THR A 252 8.15 -7.39 19.78
CA THR A 252 7.50 -6.15 19.32
C THR A 252 7.69 -5.04 20.35
N ARG A 253 7.67 -3.78 19.86
CA ARG A 253 7.79 -2.59 20.69
C ARG A 253 6.69 -1.59 20.35
N LYS A 254 6.19 -0.88 21.35
CA LYS A 254 5.28 0.25 21.16
C LYS A 254 5.99 1.52 21.56
N VAL A 255 5.81 2.57 20.76
CA VAL A 255 6.26 3.92 21.07
C VAL A 255 5.06 4.82 21.25
N GLU A 256 5.17 5.80 22.16
CA GLU A 256 4.32 6.96 22.19
C GLU A 256 5.06 8.12 21.52
N TYR A 257 4.34 8.96 20.81
CA TYR A 257 4.98 10.06 20.08
C TYR A 257 4.09 11.30 20.02
N VAL A 258 4.74 12.44 19.88
CA VAL A 258 4.14 13.76 19.75
C VAL A 258 4.49 14.31 18.37
N ILE A 259 3.48 14.88 17.68
CA ILE A 259 3.61 15.43 16.34
C ILE A 259 3.62 16.97 16.41
N PHE A 260 4.62 17.58 15.80
CA PHE A 260 4.73 19.01 15.55
C PHE A 260 4.48 19.26 14.06
N ASN A 261 3.28 19.67 13.70
CA ASN A 261 2.93 19.94 12.31
C ASN A 261 3.61 21.22 11.82
N VAL A 262 4.19 21.19 10.63
CA VAL A 262 4.80 22.32 9.96
C VAL A 262 3.80 22.86 8.94
N ALA A 263 3.09 23.92 9.32
CA ALA A 263 2.20 24.66 8.44
C ALA A 263 2.85 25.96 7.97
N PRO A 264 2.54 26.46 6.77
CA PRO A 264 3.01 27.77 6.33
C PRO A 264 2.60 28.87 7.31
N SER A 265 3.51 29.75 7.63
CA SER A 265 3.25 30.93 8.48
C SER A 265 2.56 32.05 7.71
N ALA A 266 2.04 33.06 8.42
CA ALA A 266 1.51 34.27 7.79
C ALA A 266 2.59 35.02 6.99
N GLU A 267 3.86 34.94 7.41
CA GLU A 267 5.01 35.55 6.71
C GLU A 267 5.29 34.77 5.39
N ASP A 268 5.20 33.43 5.40
CA ASP A 268 5.34 32.61 4.22
C ASP A 268 4.24 32.96 3.20
N SER A 269 3.00 32.98 3.67
CA SER A 269 1.84 33.35 2.84
C SER A 269 2.00 34.76 2.24
N ALA A 270 2.43 35.75 3.03
CA ALA A 270 2.66 37.10 2.55
C ALA A 270 3.80 37.18 1.52
N THR A 271 4.84 36.37 1.69
CA THR A 271 5.98 36.31 0.78
C THR A 271 5.54 35.77 -0.57
N ILE A 272 4.77 34.68 -0.61
CA ILE A 272 4.25 34.09 -1.86
C ILE A 272 3.23 35.03 -2.51
N TYR A 273 2.33 35.66 -1.72
CA TYR A 273 1.42 36.67 -2.23
C TYR A 273 2.17 37.78 -2.97
N LYS A 274 3.23 38.31 -2.35
CA LYS A 274 4.05 39.37 -2.94
C LYS A 274 4.75 38.89 -4.20
N ALA A 275 5.29 37.67 -4.20
CA ALA A 275 5.96 37.11 -5.38
C ALA A 275 5.02 37.05 -6.60
N ILE A 276 3.77 36.63 -6.42
CA ILE A 276 2.77 36.64 -7.47
C ILE A 276 2.35 38.07 -7.84
N ALA A 277 2.16 38.97 -6.84
CA ALA A 277 1.80 40.37 -7.09
C ALA A 277 2.84 41.10 -7.96
N ASP A 278 4.12 40.89 -7.69
CA ASP A 278 5.23 41.47 -8.48
C ASP A 278 5.29 41.00 -9.95
N LEU A 279 4.58 39.94 -10.26
CA LEU A 279 4.47 39.38 -11.62
C LEU A 279 3.21 39.83 -12.38
N VAL A 280 2.18 40.33 -11.72
CA VAL A 280 0.88 40.67 -12.32
C VAL A 280 1.02 41.66 -13.46
N ASP A 281 1.71 42.80 -13.22
CA ASP A 281 1.89 43.84 -14.26
C ASP A 281 2.76 43.34 -15.43
N LYS A 282 3.77 42.55 -15.14
CA LYS A 282 4.63 41.93 -16.14
C LYS A 282 3.86 40.93 -16.99
N PHE A 283 2.97 40.16 -16.35
CA PHE A 283 2.11 39.19 -17.03
C PHE A 283 1.09 39.88 -17.95
N ALA A 284 0.52 41.01 -17.48
CA ALA A 284 -0.43 41.80 -18.28
C ALA A 284 0.22 42.34 -19.57
N THR A 285 1.50 42.72 -19.48
CA THR A 285 2.24 43.34 -20.59
C THR A 285 3.15 42.37 -21.37
N ALA A 286 3.10 41.08 -21.06
CA ALA A 286 3.93 40.05 -21.71
C ALA A 286 3.59 39.97 -23.23
N GLU A 287 4.62 40.04 -24.07
CA GLU A 287 4.48 39.86 -25.52
C GLU A 287 4.20 38.40 -25.93
N ASN A 288 4.70 37.46 -25.15
CA ASN A 288 4.51 36.01 -25.35
C ASN A 288 4.06 35.37 -24.07
N ASP A 289 2.76 35.12 -23.95
CA ASP A 289 2.13 34.52 -22.74
C ASP A 289 2.62 33.11 -22.46
N SER A 290 2.85 32.29 -23.48
CA SER A 290 3.36 30.91 -23.29
C SER A 290 4.73 30.92 -22.66
N LEU A 291 5.66 31.72 -23.18
CA LEU A 291 7.01 31.82 -22.64
C LEU A 291 6.99 32.41 -21.21
N PHE A 292 6.11 33.38 -20.96
CA PHE A 292 5.99 34.02 -19.65
C PHE A 292 5.53 33.01 -18.59
N VAL A 293 4.47 32.26 -18.84
CA VAL A 293 3.96 31.26 -17.86
C VAL A 293 4.93 30.13 -17.66
N GLU A 294 5.60 29.65 -18.70
CA GLU A 294 6.61 28.59 -18.61
C GLU A 294 7.80 28.99 -17.72
N THR A 295 8.22 30.26 -17.79
CA THR A 295 9.34 30.78 -16.97
C THR A 295 8.93 31.21 -15.56
N ASN A 296 7.64 31.33 -15.25
CA ASN A 296 7.12 31.81 -13.98
C ASN A 296 6.17 30.80 -13.29
N TYR A 297 6.47 29.50 -13.37
CA TYR A 297 5.71 28.43 -12.71
C TYR A 297 4.23 28.41 -13.08
N GLY A 298 3.92 28.77 -14.31
CA GLY A 298 2.56 28.84 -14.79
C GLY A 298 2.19 27.71 -15.74
N SER A 299 0.96 27.80 -16.22
CA SER A 299 0.44 26.93 -17.27
C SER A 299 -0.50 27.69 -18.19
N ILE A 300 -0.54 27.28 -19.44
CA ILE A 300 -1.49 27.77 -20.44
C ILE A 300 -2.20 26.56 -21.04
N ASP A 301 -3.51 26.64 -21.17
CA ASP A 301 -4.30 25.65 -21.86
C ASP A 301 -4.89 26.26 -23.14
N GLU A 302 -4.85 25.52 -24.22
CA GLU A 302 -5.49 25.93 -25.49
C GLU A 302 -7.01 25.73 -25.43
N ALA A 303 -7.52 25.03 -24.39
CA ALA A 303 -8.92 24.82 -24.14
C ALA A 303 -9.63 26.12 -23.75
N TYR A 304 -10.93 26.19 -24.07
CA TYR A 304 -11.85 27.21 -23.59
C TYR A 304 -12.80 26.57 -22.58
N PHE A 305 -12.82 27.12 -21.39
CA PHE A 305 -13.58 26.63 -20.24
C PHE A 305 -14.89 27.39 -20.09
N LYS A 306 -15.97 26.68 -19.84
CA LYS A 306 -17.24 27.28 -19.41
C LYS A 306 -17.09 27.83 -17.99
N LYS A 307 -18.02 28.70 -17.58
CA LYS A 307 -17.97 29.34 -16.27
C LYS A 307 -17.95 28.32 -15.12
N GLU A 308 -18.71 27.22 -15.25
CA GLU A 308 -18.85 26.16 -14.25
C GLU A 308 -17.59 25.26 -14.15
N GLU A 309 -16.71 25.31 -15.17
CA GLU A 309 -15.48 24.53 -15.23
C GLU A 309 -14.29 25.28 -14.60
N LEU A 310 -14.46 26.58 -14.32
CA LEU A 310 -13.45 27.41 -13.69
C LEU A 310 -13.62 27.43 -12.16
N SER A 311 -12.53 27.74 -11.46
CA SER A 311 -12.59 27.91 -10.00
C SER A 311 -13.61 28.99 -9.63
N PRO A 312 -14.50 28.73 -8.65
CA PRO A 312 -15.45 29.74 -8.16
C PRO A 312 -14.78 31.07 -7.72
N ALA A 313 -13.50 31.00 -7.31
CA ALA A 313 -12.72 32.17 -6.91
C ALA A 313 -12.56 33.22 -8.01
N ILE A 314 -12.62 32.80 -9.29
CA ILE A 314 -12.35 33.67 -10.43
C ILE A 314 -13.47 33.70 -11.48
N ALA A 315 -14.36 32.72 -11.49
CA ALA A 315 -15.32 32.54 -12.58
C ALA A 315 -16.12 33.82 -12.92
N ASP A 316 -16.73 34.46 -11.94
CA ASP A 316 -17.51 35.69 -12.14
C ASP A 316 -16.64 36.86 -12.60
N THR A 317 -15.49 37.04 -11.96
CA THR A 317 -14.54 38.13 -12.28
C THR A 317 -14.02 37.97 -13.70
N LEU A 318 -13.59 36.76 -14.09
CA LEU A 318 -12.98 36.47 -15.39
C LEU A 318 -13.92 36.77 -16.56
N PHE A 319 -15.21 36.39 -16.41
CA PHE A 319 -16.20 36.65 -17.45
C PHE A 319 -16.60 38.14 -17.57
N SER A 320 -16.35 38.95 -16.51
CA SER A 320 -16.56 40.41 -16.53
C SER A 320 -15.35 41.18 -17.09
N MET A 321 -14.15 40.58 -17.17
CA MET A 321 -12.91 41.22 -17.59
C MET A 321 -12.82 41.34 -19.11
N SER A 322 -11.98 42.28 -19.57
CA SER A 322 -11.57 42.40 -20.98
C SER A 322 -10.47 41.39 -21.32
N VAL A 323 -10.46 40.90 -22.57
CA VAL A 323 -9.38 40.03 -23.09
C VAL A 323 -8.04 40.76 -22.96
N GLY A 324 -7.01 40.04 -22.52
CA GLY A 324 -5.67 40.57 -22.22
C GLY A 324 -5.48 41.03 -20.77
N SER A 325 -6.56 41.19 -20.01
CA SER A 325 -6.46 41.59 -18.59
C SER A 325 -6.00 40.45 -17.68
N VAL A 326 -5.30 40.82 -16.61
CA VAL A 326 -4.85 39.89 -15.57
C VAL A 326 -5.62 40.17 -14.28
N TYR A 327 -6.06 39.11 -13.59
CA TYR A 327 -6.64 39.15 -12.27
C TYR A 327 -5.79 38.38 -11.27
N GLY A 328 -5.52 38.96 -10.14
CA GLY A 328 -4.73 38.33 -9.06
C GLY A 328 -3.86 39.35 -8.31
N PRO A 329 -3.13 38.92 -7.27
CA PRO A 329 -3.13 37.56 -6.70
C PRO A 329 -4.45 37.18 -6.06
N TYR A 330 -4.89 35.93 -6.22
CA TYR A 330 -6.01 35.35 -5.50
C TYR A 330 -5.63 33.98 -4.94
N LEU A 331 -6.26 33.62 -3.84
CA LEU A 331 -6.04 32.32 -3.18
C LEU A 331 -6.96 31.26 -3.79
N ASP A 332 -6.39 30.16 -4.22
CA ASP A 332 -7.12 29.03 -4.75
C ASP A 332 -6.36 27.72 -4.48
N MET A 333 -7.03 26.75 -3.85
CA MET A 333 -6.47 25.41 -3.52
C MET A 333 -5.09 25.44 -2.84
N GLY A 334 -4.88 26.38 -1.88
CA GLY A 334 -3.62 26.45 -1.15
C GLY A 334 -2.46 27.14 -1.90
N ALA A 335 -2.73 27.73 -3.05
CA ALA A 335 -1.77 28.48 -3.84
C ALA A 335 -2.22 29.93 -4.06
N TYR A 336 -1.30 30.86 -4.17
CA TYR A 336 -1.58 32.15 -4.79
C TYR A 336 -1.40 32.07 -6.27
N ARG A 337 -2.41 32.60 -6.99
CA ARG A 337 -2.48 32.56 -8.45
C ARG A 337 -2.77 33.93 -9.03
N ALA A 338 -2.32 34.16 -10.29
CA ALA A 338 -2.86 35.17 -11.14
C ALA A 338 -3.26 34.56 -12.47
N VAL A 339 -4.35 35.06 -13.05
CA VAL A 339 -4.94 34.54 -14.30
C VAL A 339 -5.03 35.66 -15.32
N LYS A 340 -4.58 35.37 -16.54
CA LYS A 340 -4.76 36.25 -17.73
C LYS A 340 -5.84 35.65 -18.61
N LEU A 341 -6.79 36.48 -18.99
CA LEU A 341 -7.82 36.11 -19.96
C LEU A 341 -7.29 36.25 -21.38
N LEU A 342 -7.06 35.15 -22.06
CA LEU A 342 -6.47 35.13 -23.41
C LEU A 342 -7.52 35.30 -24.51
N GLY A 343 -8.74 34.80 -24.30
CA GLY A 343 -9.79 34.86 -25.28
C GLY A 343 -11.15 34.47 -24.74
N LYS A 344 -12.19 34.93 -25.41
CA LYS A 344 -13.57 34.51 -25.16
C LYS A 344 -14.19 34.10 -26.48
N LYS A 345 -14.84 32.94 -26.54
CA LYS A 345 -15.64 32.53 -27.69
C LYS A 345 -16.71 31.50 -27.29
N VAL A 346 -17.75 31.40 -28.08
CA VAL A 346 -18.73 30.31 -27.91
C VAL A 346 -18.11 29.03 -28.47
N VAL A 347 -18.14 27.98 -27.71
CA VAL A 347 -17.61 26.64 -28.05
C VAL A 347 -18.76 25.70 -28.35
N PRO A 348 -18.64 24.80 -29.35
CA PRO A 348 -19.70 23.83 -29.62
C PRO A 348 -19.79 22.80 -28.47
N ASP A 349 -21.03 22.36 -28.18
CA ASP A 349 -21.25 21.31 -27.19
C ASP A 349 -21.00 19.91 -27.76
N SER A 350 -21.09 19.77 -29.09
CA SER A 350 -20.67 18.56 -29.80
C SER A 350 -20.22 18.89 -31.21
N VAL A 351 -19.32 18.07 -31.70
CA VAL A 351 -18.79 18.18 -33.08
C VAL A 351 -18.94 16.83 -33.77
N LYS A 352 -19.21 16.89 -35.09
CA LYS A 352 -19.06 15.74 -35.98
C LYS A 352 -17.74 15.89 -36.72
N ALA A 353 -16.91 14.86 -36.68
CA ALA A 353 -15.62 14.86 -37.36
C ALA A 353 -15.34 13.50 -37.98
N ARG A 354 -14.40 13.52 -38.94
CA ARG A 354 -13.81 12.33 -39.52
C ARG A 354 -12.30 12.41 -39.44
N HIS A 355 -11.64 11.24 -39.37
CA HIS A 355 -10.19 11.21 -39.30
C HIS A 355 -9.54 10.03 -40.02
N ILE A 356 -8.25 10.20 -40.33
CA ILE A 356 -7.37 9.14 -40.80
C ILE A 356 -6.24 9.03 -39.76
N LEU A 357 -6.03 7.84 -39.19
CA LEU A 357 -4.95 7.58 -38.27
C LEU A 357 -3.83 6.78 -38.92
N ARG A 358 -2.59 7.24 -38.72
CA ARG A 358 -1.39 6.42 -38.93
C ARG A 358 -0.69 6.21 -37.60
N THR A 359 -0.64 4.97 -37.18
CA THR A 359 -0.07 4.60 -35.88
C THR A 359 1.45 4.82 -35.86
N ALA A 360 1.97 5.20 -34.70
CA ALA A 360 3.41 5.35 -34.48
C ALA A 360 3.75 4.98 -33.03
N SER A 361 4.82 4.21 -32.85
CA SER A 361 5.31 3.75 -31.53
C SER A 361 6.67 4.34 -31.15
N ASP A 362 7.39 4.88 -32.11
CA ASP A 362 8.72 5.48 -31.94
C ASP A 362 8.95 6.66 -32.88
N PHE A 363 10.07 7.34 -32.74
CA PHE A 363 10.39 8.52 -33.53
C PHE A 363 10.48 8.26 -35.04
N SER A 364 10.97 7.10 -35.46
CA SER A 364 11.12 6.74 -36.88
C SER A 364 9.77 6.46 -37.54
N THR A 365 8.92 5.70 -36.86
CA THR A 365 7.54 5.42 -37.29
C THR A 365 6.68 6.68 -37.29
N LEU A 366 6.91 7.60 -36.31
CA LEU A 366 6.24 8.90 -36.26
C LEU A 366 6.55 9.77 -37.48
N GLN A 367 7.82 9.83 -37.90
CA GLN A 367 8.20 10.57 -39.13
C GLN A 367 7.58 9.98 -40.39
N ALA A 368 7.54 8.65 -40.50
CA ALA A 368 6.91 7.96 -41.61
C ALA A 368 5.39 8.19 -41.63
N ALA A 369 4.73 8.13 -40.48
CA ALA A 369 3.32 8.44 -40.34
C ALA A 369 3.00 9.88 -40.71
N GLN A 370 3.79 10.85 -40.25
CA GLN A 370 3.63 12.26 -40.59
C GLN A 370 3.74 12.48 -42.10
N LYS A 371 4.78 11.93 -42.74
CA LYS A 371 4.96 12.04 -44.19
C LYS A 371 3.79 11.44 -44.98
N THR A 372 3.25 10.33 -44.52
CA THR A 372 2.07 9.69 -45.10
C THR A 372 0.85 10.60 -44.98
N ILE A 373 0.57 11.11 -43.78
CA ILE A 373 -0.56 12.01 -43.51
C ILE A 373 -0.47 13.30 -44.35
N ASP A 374 0.73 13.89 -44.47
CA ASP A 374 0.94 15.09 -45.28
C ASP A 374 0.66 14.83 -46.78
N SER A 375 1.03 13.65 -47.28
CA SER A 375 0.72 13.22 -48.64
C SER A 375 -0.79 13.01 -48.83
N LEU A 376 -1.47 12.37 -47.89
CA LEU A 376 -2.94 12.18 -47.96
C LEU A 376 -3.68 13.51 -47.88
N LYS A 377 -3.23 14.44 -47.04
CA LYS A 377 -3.75 15.80 -46.95
C LYS A 377 -3.67 16.52 -48.27
N THR A 378 -2.51 16.47 -48.92
CA THR A 378 -2.31 17.08 -50.24
C THR A 378 -3.24 16.51 -51.33
N LEU A 379 -3.45 15.17 -51.34
CA LEU A 379 -4.36 14.54 -52.30
C LEU A 379 -5.80 14.97 -52.11
N ILE A 380 -6.24 15.21 -50.89
CA ILE A 380 -7.59 15.71 -50.58
C ILE A 380 -7.69 17.19 -50.99
N GLU A 381 -6.74 18.02 -50.59
CA GLU A 381 -6.72 19.47 -50.87
C GLU A 381 -6.67 19.79 -52.34
N THR A 382 -6.00 18.94 -53.15
CA THR A 382 -5.95 19.08 -54.62
C THR A 382 -7.13 18.45 -55.36
N GLY A 383 -8.05 17.78 -54.61
CA GLY A 383 -9.23 17.13 -55.20
C GLY A 383 -8.93 15.84 -56.00
N LEU A 384 -7.71 15.29 -55.85
CA LEU A 384 -7.30 14.06 -56.54
C LEU A 384 -7.85 12.79 -55.85
N ALA A 385 -8.25 12.89 -54.60
CA ALA A 385 -8.88 11.81 -53.86
C ALA A 385 -9.89 12.35 -52.85
N THR A 386 -10.88 11.52 -52.48
CA THR A 386 -11.84 11.87 -51.44
C THR A 386 -11.34 11.42 -50.08
N PHE A 387 -11.73 12.11 -49.03
CA PHE A 387 -11.36 11.76 -47.66
C PHE A 387 -11.77 10.33 -47.33
N ASP A 388 -13.02 9.94 -47.64
CA ASP A 388 -13.59 8.62 -47.32
C ASP A 388 -12.79 7.50 -48.00
N SER A 389 -12.41 7.67 -49.27
CA SER A 389 -11.63 6.67 -49.98
C SER A 389 -10.24 6.47 -49.37
N LEU A 390 -9.60 7.58 -48.94
CA LEU A 390 -8.29 7.52 -48.32
C LEU A 390 -8.38 6.95 -46.90
N ALA A 391 -9.44 7.27 -46.15
CA ALA A 391 -9.67 6.68 -44.83
C ALA A 391 -9.84 5.15 -44.90
N ILE A 392 -10.66 4.68 -45.86
CA ILE A 392 -10.88 3.22 -46.03
C ILE A 392 -9.56 2.49 -46.37
N ASN A 393 -8.70 3.13 -47.21
CA ASN A 393 -7.48 2.46 -47.70
C ASN A 393 -6.26 2.65 -46.81
N PHE A 394 -6.19 3.71 -46.00
CA PHE A 394 -4.96 4.11 -45.32
C PHE A 394 -5.15 4.29 -43.78
N SER A 395 -6.38 4.42 -43.27
CA SER A 395 -6.56 4.59 -41.85
C SER A 395 -6.32 3.29 -41.09
N GLU A 396 -5.53 3.38 -40.06
CA GLU A 396 -5.27 2.29 -39.11
C GLU A 396 -6.18 2.35 -37.86
N ASP A 397 -7.19 3.24 -37.86
CA ASP A 397 -8.19 3.25 -36.81
C ASP A 397 -9.24 2.13 -37.06
N PRO A 398 -9.31 1.13 -36.15
CA PRO A 398 -10.22 0.00 -36.33
C PRO A 398 -11.69 0.39 -36.17
N GLY A 399 -11.98 1.53 -35.52
CA GLY A 399 -13.34 1.99 -35.22
C GLY A 399 -14.02 2.72 -36.38
N SER A 400 -13.26 3.56 -37.07
CA SER A 400 -13.79 4.48 -38.11
C SER A 400 -13.21 4.28 -39.50
N GLY A 401 -12.03 3.65 -39.63
CA GLY A 401 -11.36 3.52 -40.95
C GLY A 401 -12.26 2.94 -42.01
N ALA A 402 -12.90 1.79 -41.77
CA ALA A 402 -13.84 1.15 -42.72
C ALA A 402 -15.12 1.94 -43.01
N LYS A 403 -15.40 2.99 -42.22
CA LYS A 403 -16.56 3.88 -42.36
C LYS A 403 -16.18 5.25 -42.98
N GLY A 404 -15.07 5.29 -43.73
CA GLY A 404 -14.57 6.55 -44.31
C GLY A 404 -14.02 7.53 -43.29
N GLY A 405 -13.65 7.02 -42.09
CA GLY A 405 -13.13 7.83 -40.99
C GLY A 405 -14.19 8.54 -40.14
N ASP A 406 -15.49 8.33 -40.36
CA ASP A 406 -16.58 9.03 -39.66
C ASP A 406 -16.66 8.59 -38.20
N LEU A 407 -16.56 9.55 -37.27
CA LEU A 407 -16.64 9.37 -35.82
C LEU A 407 -18.04 9.66 -35.24
N GLY A 408 -18.94 10.19 -36.11
CA GLY A 408 -20.21 10.69 -35.61
C GLY A 408 -20.08 11.94 -34.75
N PHE A 409 -21.11 12.28 -33.98
CA PHE A 409 -21.08 13.38 -33.04
C PHE A 409 -20.48 12.92 -31.69
N PHE A 410 -19.57 13.74 -31.14
CA PHE A 410 -18.99 13.53 -29.82
C PHE A 410 -18.83 14.86 -29.07
N GLY A 411 -18.82 14.79 -27.73
CA GLY A 411 -18.66 15.93 -26.84
C GLY A 411 -17.18 16.24 -26.50
N PRO A 412 -16.91 17.37 -25.83
CA PRO A 412 -15.59 17.73 -25.36
C PRO A 412 -14.99 16.66 -24.43
N GLY A 413 -13.69 16.43 -24.51
CA GLY A 413 -12.96 15.48 -23.66
C GLY A 413 -13.14 13.99 -24.01
N MET A 414 -13.96 13.64 -24.99
CA MET A 414 -14.10 12.25 -25.44
C MET A 414 -12.92 11.75 -26.27
N MET A 415 -12.15 12.65 -26.86
CA MET A 415 -10.98 12.35 -27.67
C MET A 415 -9.71 12.78 -26.93
N VAL A 416 -8.55 12.23 -27.33
CA VAL A 416 -7.25 12.68 -26.80
C VAL A 416 -7.05 14.17 -27.01
N LYS A 417 -6.38 14.82 -26.06
CA LYS A 417 -6.28 16.29 -25.98
C LYS A 417 -5.92 16.96 -27.31
N PRO A 418 -4.86 16.59 -28.07
CA PRO A 418 -4.53 17.26 -29.31
C PRO A 418 -5.64 17.19 -30.39
N PHE A 419 -6.35 16.03 -30.41
CA PHE A 419 -7.50 15.82 -31.31
C PHE A 419 -8.68 16.67 -30.88
N ASN A 420 -9.00 16.67 -29.59
CA ASN A 420 -10.07 17.46 -28.97
C ASN A 420 -9.86 18.96 -29.25
N ASP A 421 -8.65 19.45 -29.03
CA ASP A 421 -8.32 20.88 -29.22
C ASP A 421 -8.55 21.36 -30.65
N VAL A 422 -8.25 20.53 -31.64
CA VAL A 422 -8.58 20.83 -33.02
C VAL A 422 -10.10 20.88 -33.24
N CYS A 423 -10.83 19.86 -32.79
CA CYS A 423 -12.25 19.76 -33.07
C CYS A 423 -13.07 20.87 -32.43
N PHE A 424 -12.75 21.24 -31.18
CA PHE A 424 -13.56 22.17 -30.39
C PHE A 424 -13.02 23.61 -30.41
N PHE A 425 -11.69 23.76 -30.48
CA PHE A 425 -11.07 25.06 -30.22
C PHE A 425 -10.38 25.69 -31.43
N LYS A 426 -9.65 24.92 -32.26
CA LYS A 426 -8.82 25.46 -33.35
C LYS A 426 -9.41 25.27 -34.73
N GLY A 427 -9.97 24.07 -35.03
CA GLY A 427 -10.33 23.68 -36.38
C GLY A 427 -11.57 24.38 -36.87
N GLU A 428 -11.61 24.71 -38.15
CA GLU A 428 -12.77 25.24 -38.86
C GLU A 428 -13.43 24.11 -39.65
N PRO A 429 -14.76 24.08 -39.77
CA PRO A 429 -15.45 23.05 -40.56
C PRO A 429 -14.96 23.03 -42.02
N GLY A 430 -14.71 21.84 -42.54
CA GLY A 430 -14.24 21.61 -43.91
C GLY A 430 -12.74 21.83 -44.11
N LYS A 431 -11.95 22.19 -43.09
CA LYS A 431 -10.49 22.30 -43.17
C LYS A 431 -9.82 21.07 -42.59
N LEU A 432 -8.66 20.71 -43.15
CA LEU A 432 -7.86 19.56 -42.76
C LEU A 432 -6.75 19.94 -41.79
N TYR A 433 -6.68 19.23 -40.64
CA TYR A 433 -5.68 19.44 -39.59
C TYR A 433 -4.90 18.16 -39.34
N SER A 434 -3.56 18.27 -39.28
CA SER A 434 -2.69 17.17 -38.87
C SER A 434 -2.29 17.36 -37.40
N VAL A 435 -2.47 16.34 -36.56
CA VAL A 435 -2.10 16.35 -35.14
C VAL A 435 -1.42 15.08 -34.73
N ILE A 436 -0.47 15.21 -33.81
CA ILE A 436 0.24 14.08 -33.18
C ILE A 436 -0.41 13.76 -31.84
N SER A 437 -0.64 12.49 -31.60
CA SER A 437 -1.12 11.96 -30.30
C SER A 437 -0.30 10.75 -29.86
N GLN A 438 -0.62 10.20 -28.70
CA GLN A 438 -0.02 8.94 -28.21
C GLN A 438 -0.31 7.73 -29.10
N PHE A 439 -1.26 7.83 -30.04
CA PHE A 439 -1.61 6.74 -30.97
C PHE A 439 -0.90 6.88 -32.32
N GLY A 440 -0.32 8.04 -32.61
CA GLY A 440 0.31 8.34 -33.88
C GLY A 440 -0.12 9.70 -34.45
N VAL A 441 -0.19 9.80 -35.78
CA VAL A 441 -0.56 11.03 -36.51
C VAL A 441 -1.97 10.90 -37.05
N HIS A 442 -2.80 11.91 -36.79
CA HIS A 442 -4.18 11.99 -37.24
C HIS A 442 -4.32 13.09 -38.28
N LEU A 443 -5.02 12.82 -39.36
CA LEU A 443 -5.59 13.86 -40.25
C LEU A 443 -7.06 14.00 -39.89
N ILE A 444 -7.46 15.21 -39.48
CA ILE A 444 -8.80 15.47 -38.92
C ILE A 444 -9.51 16.47 -39.80
N GLU A 445 -10.81 16.25 -40.05
CA GLU A 445 -11.74 17.21 -40.63
C GLU A 445 -12.97 17.33 -39.75
N VAL A 446 -13.26 18.52 -39.27
CA VAL A 446 -14.53 18.81 -38.57
C VAL A 446 -15.59 19.07 -39.66
N THR A 447 -16.66 18.29 -39.65
CA THR A 447 -17.73 18.39 -40.66
C THR A 447 -18.90 19.20 -40.18
N GLU A 448 -19.27 19.13 -38.90
CA GLU A 448 -20.42 19.81 -38.31
C GLU A 448 -20.19 20.20 -36.86
N ARG A 449 -20.76 21.30 -36.41
CA ARG A 449 -20.74 21.77 -35.01
C ARG A 449 -22.14 22.04 -34.53
N LYS A 450 -22.45 21.64 -33.26
CA LYS A 450 -23.70 21.91 -32.58
C LYS A 450 -23.47 22.76 -31.35
N PHE A 451 -24.27 23.82 -31.23
CA PHE A 451 -24.25 24.76 -30.13
C PHE A 451 -25.61 24.72 -29.44
N SER A 452 -25.67 24.38 -28.17
CA SER A 452 -26.87 24.40 -27.31
C SER A 452 -26.98 25.69 -26.50
N SER A 453 -25.86 26.39 -26.32
CA SER A 453 -25.76 27.67 -25.60
C SER A 453 -25.03 28.71 -26.43
N SER A 454 -25.39 29.97 -26.26
CA SER A 454 -24.67 31.13 -26.80
C SER A 454 -23.70 31.76 -25.80
N GLU A 455 -23.56 31.17 -24.62
CA GLU A 455 -22.66 31.67 -23.58
C GLU A 455 -21.19 31.43 -24.00
N PRO A 456 -20.34 32.46 -23.84
CA PRO A 456 -18.94 32.31 -24.18
C PRO A 456 -18.20 31.46 -23.15
N SER A 457 -17.22 30.71 -23.63
CA SER A 457 -16.17 30.06 -22.81
C SER A 457 -14.90 30.91 -22.83
N ALA A 458 -14.08 30.80 -21.80
CA ALA A 458 -12.85 31.59 -21.63
C ALA A 458 -11.61 30.72 -21.78
N GLN A 459 -10.63 31.23 -22.55
CA GLN A 459 -9.27 30.68 -22.56
C GLN A 459 -8.39 31.48 -21.61
N VAL A 460 -7.62 30.78 -20.79
CA VAL A 460 -6.86 31.39 -19.71
C VAL A 460 -5.41 30.88 -19.64
N ALA A 461 -4.55 31.74 -19.14
CA ALA A 461 -3.20 31.40 -18.71
C ALA A 461 -3.05 31.70 -17.23
N TYR A 462 -2.34 30.85 -16.50
CA TYR A 462 -2.12 31.00 -15.05
C TYR A 462 -0.65 31.10 -14.72
N ILE A 463 -0.32 31.91 -13.72
CA ILE A 463 0.87 31.74 -12.89
C ILE A 463 0.40 31.33 -11.51
N SER A 464 1.11 30.37 -10.87
CA SER A 464 0.70 29.77 -9.60
C SER A 464 1.90 29.47 -8.75
N GLN A 465 1.80 29.76 -7.46
CA GLN A 465 2.80 29.32 -6.48
C GLN A 465 2.13 28.81 -5.23
N ASP A 466 2.45 27.58 -4.86
CA ASP A 466 1.92 26.93 -3.67
C ASP A 466 2.42 27.64 -2.41
N ILE A 467 1.54 27.75 -1.40
CA ILE A 467 1.91 28.30 -0.09
C ILE A 467 2.56 27.16 0.69
N VAL A 468 3.89 27.15 0.70
CA VAL A 468 4.70 26.15 1.42
C VAL A 468 5.45 26.80 2.59
N PRO A 469 5.75 26.04 3.66
CA PRO A 469 6.51 26.57 4.78
C PRO A 469 7.96 26.86 4.38
N SER A 470 8.43 28.07 4.64
CA SER A 470 9.84 28.45 4.44
C SER A 470 10.76 27.66 5.38
N GLN A 471 12.07 27.66 5.07
CA GLN A 471 13.09 27.07 5.94
C GLN A 471 13.02 27.69 7.36
N LYS A 472 12.77 28.99 7.48
CA LYS A 472 12.59 29.69 8.76
C LYS A 472 11.43 29.11 9.58
N THR A 473 10.30 28.84 8.93
CA THR A 473 9.12 28.22 9.59
C THR A 473 9.41 26.78 10.00
N GLN A 474 10.05 26.00 9.13
CA GLN A 474 10.49 24.64 9.45
C GLN A 474 11.45 24.62 10.65
N ASP A 475 12.46 25.50 10.67
CA ASP A 475 13.45 25.61 11.75
C ASP A 475 12.81 26.05 13.07
N ALA A 476 11.81 26.94 13.03
CA ALA A 476 11.08 27.36 14.21
C ALA A 476 10.31 26.19 14.85
N VAL A 477 9.58 25.40 14.05
CA VAL A 477 8.87 24.22 14.54
C VAL A 477 9.83 23.13 15.01
N ARG A 478 10.94 22.93 14.28
CA ARG A 478 12.00 22.01 14.72
C ARG A 478 12.58 22.41 16.08
N SER A 479 12.77 23.70 16.30
CA SER A 479 13.29 24.21 17.58
C SER A 479 12.33 23.93 18.73
N LEU A 480 11.01 24.00 18.52
CA LEU A 480 10.01 23.60 19.52
C LEU A 480 10.13 22.13 19.89
N ALA A 481 10.28 21.26 18.88
CA ALA A 481 10.46 19.84 19.10
C ALA A 481 11.78 19.50 19.82
N LEU A 482 12.88 20.18 19.46
CA LEU A 482 14.18 20.02 20.14
C LEU A 482 14.14 20.52 21.59
N ASN A 483 13.45 21.64 21.89
CA ASN A 483 13.28 22.10 23.26
C ASN A 483 12.48 21.09 24.10
N MET A 484 11.48 20.44 23.51
CA MET A 484 10.74 19.37 24.19
C MET A 484 11.63 18.15 24.42
N GLU A 485 12.48 17.77 23.48
CA GLU A 485 13.46 16.68 23.63
C GLU A 485 14.45 16.96 24.76
N GLU A 486 14.99 18.18 24.80
CA GLU A 486 15.95 18.61 25.83
C GLU A 486 15.35 18.50 27.25
N THR A 487 14.08 18.88 27.40
CA THR A 487 13.37 18.92 28.69
C THR A 487 12.69 17.62 29.08
N SER A 488 12.46 16.70 28.14
CA SER A 488 11.75 15.43 28.36
C SER A 488 12.74 14.27 28.33
N LYS A 489 13.23 13.84 29.50
CA LYS A 489 14.17 12.71 29.60
C LYS A 489 13.45 11.37 29.79
N THR A 490 12.22 11.42 30.26
CA THR A 490 11.37 10.24 30.43
C THR A 490 10.07 10.38 29.65
N LEU A 491 9.43 9.26 29.36
CA LEU A 491 8.12 9.23 28.70
C LEU A 491 7.05 10.01 29.46
N ASP A 492 7.11 9.99 30.81
CA ASP A 492 6.19 10.76 31.65
C ASP A 492 6.44 12.29 31.55
N ASP A 493 7.71 12.70 31.39
CA ASP A 493 8.03 14.11 31.10
C ASP A 493 7.50 14.53 29.74
N LEU A 494 7.65 13.66 28.73
CA LEU A 494 7.12 13.89 27.38
C LEU A 494 5.60 14.09 27.40
N ARG A 495 4.87 13.21 28.11
CA ARG A 495 3.41 13.31 28.27
C ARG A 495 2.99 14.63 28.92
N LYS A 496 3.66 15.04 30.00
CA LYS A 496 3.40 16.30 30.70
C LYS A 496 3.69 17.51 29.82
N ALA A 497 4.82 17.49 29.11
CA ALA A 497 5.21 18.57 28.22
C ALA A 497 4.24 18.70 27.02
N ALA A 498 3.80 17.60 26.44
CA ALA A 498 2.79 17.57 25.39
C ALA A 498 1.47 18.16 25.88
N THR A 499 0.96 17.71 27.03
CA THR A 499 -0.27 18.24 27.64
C THR A 499 -0.17 19.74 27.91
N ALA A 500 0.97 20.22 28.41
CA ALA A 500 1.18 21.65 28.70
C ALA A 500 1.16 22.51 27.43
N GLN A 501 1.51 21.94 26.27
CA GLN A 501 1.49 22.64 24.97
C GLN A 501 0.21 22.34 24.16
N GLY A 502 -0.75 21.58 24.70
CA GLY A 502 -1.99 21.19 24.00
C GLY A 502 -1.75 20.23 22.83
N LEU A 503 -0.65 19.46 22.86
CA LEU A 503 -0.32 18.46 21.87
C LEU A 503 -0.83 17.07 22.30
N GLU A 504 -1.29 16.28 21.35
CA GLU A 504 -1.74 14.91 21.59
C GLU A 504 -0.55 13.95 21.60
N VAL A 505 -0.63 12.96 22.50
CA VAL A 505 0.32 11.84 22.54
C VAL A 505 -0.33 10.64 21.89
N GLU A 506 0.18 10.26 20.73
CA GLU A 506 -0.28 9.07 19.99
C GLU A 506 0.51 7.83 20.40
N THR A 507 -0.13 6.66 20.34
CA THR A 507 0.54 5.36 20.57
C THR A 507 0.62 4.59 19.25
N SER A 508 1.80 4.07 18.93
CA SER A 508 1.99 3.22 17.75
C SER A 508 1.29 1.87 17.90
N PRO A 509 0.95 1.19 16.78
CA PRO A 509 0.76 -0.25 16.77
C PRO A 509 1.99 -0.97 17.34
N ALA A 510 1.88 -2.29 17.56
CA ALA A 510 3.04 -3.12 17.89
C ALA A 510 4.00 -3.15 16.68
N LEU A 511 5.17 -2.54 16.86
CA LEU A 511 6.20 -2.43 15.82
C LEU A 511 7.11 -3.65 15.87
N LYS A 512 7.55 -4.10 14.70
CA LYS A 512 8.58 -5.13 14.50
C LYS A 512 9.90 -4.50 14.06
N ILE A 513 10.98 -5.20 14.26
CA ILE A 513 12.34 -4.70 14.02
C ILE A 513 12.58 -4.22 12.56
N ASN A 514 11.91 -4.82 11.60
CA ASN A 514 12.02 -4.49 10.18
C ASN A 514 10.90 -3.58 9.66
N ASP A 515 10.04 -3.06 10.53
CA ASP A 515 8.99 -2.12 10.12
C ASP A 515 9.60 -0.79 9.65
N TYR A 516 8.93 -0.17 8.72
CA TYR A 516 9.27 1.14 8.12
C TYR A 516 8.06 2.09 8.10
N ALA A 517 6.99 1.69 8.79
CA ALA A 517 5.79 2.50 9.03
C ALA A 517 5.49 2.56 10.53
N VAL A 518 5.08 3.72 11.04
CA VAL A 518 4.69 3.91 12.43
C VAL A 518 3.32 4.60 12.49
N GLY A 519 2.27 3.83 12.74
CA GLY A 519 0.92 4.37 12.93
C GLY A 519 0.49 5.39 11.88
N SER A 520 -0.01 6.54 12.33
CA SER A 520 -0.47 7.65 11.48
C SER A 520 0.66 8.38 10.72
N LEU A 521 1.92 8.14 11.10
CA LEU A 521 3.09 8.73 10.43
C LEU A 521 3.36 8.11 9.06
N GLY A 522 2.88 6.88 8.82
CA GLY A 522 3.02 6.19 7.56
C GLY A 522 4.42 5.65 7.29
N ILE A 523 4.68 5.38 6.01
CA ILE A 523 5.96 4.82 5.49
C ILE A 523 6.94 5.97 5.29
N GLY A 524 8.21 5.77 5.67
CA GLY A 524 9.25 6.73 5.38
C GLY A 524 10.51 6.59 6.23
N GLN A 525 11.49 7.42 5.90
CA GLN A 525 12.80 7.45 6.57
C GLN A 525 12.64 7.74 8.08
N GLY A 526 11.82 8.73 8.45
CA GLY A 526 11.57 9.08 9.87
C GLY A 526 10.99 7.92 10.66
N SER A 527 10.00 7.19 10.09
CA SER A 527 9.44 5.99 10.72
C SER A 527 10.50 4.90 10.88
N ARG A 528 11.34 4.67 9.87
CA ARG A 528 12.40 3.67 9.93
C ARG A 528 13.45 4.01 10.99
N GLU A 529 13.89 5.27 11.08
CA GLU A 529 14.84 5.73 12.10
C GLU A 529 14.26 5.57 13.51
N MET A 530 12.98 5.86 13.70
CA MET A 530 12.28 5.67 14.97
C MET A 530 12.24 4.20 15.37
N VAL A 531 11.92 3.29 14.44
CA VAL A 531 11.96 1.84 14.69
C VAL A 531 13.38 1.38 15.04
N ARG A 532 14.39 1.83 14.29
CA ARG A 532 15.80 1.50 14.56
C ARG A 532 16.23 1.96 15.95
N TRP A 533 15.85 3.17 16.36
CA TRP A 533 16.09 3.64 17.72
C TRP A 533 15.36 2.77 18.75
N ALA A 534 14.05 2.53 18.53
CA ALA A 534 13.25 1.73 19.45
C ALA A 534 13.85 0.34 19.69
N PHE A 535 14.41 -0.31 18.65
CA PHE A 535 15.02 -1.64 18.75
C PHE A 535 16.52 -1.63 19.07
N GLY A 536 17.16 -0.48 19.13
CA GLY A 536 18.60 -0.35 19.38
C GLY A 536 19.45 -0.93 18.24
N THR A 537 18.97 -0.87 17.00
CA THR A 537 19.72 -1.29 15.82
C THR A 537 20.51 -0.15 15.19
N ASP A 538 20.34 1.08 15.67
CA ASP A 538 21.18 2.19 15.30
C ASP A 538 22.52 2.08 16.01
N MET A 539 23.60 1.93 15.23
CA MET A 539 24.97 1.80 15.77
C MET A 539 25.45 3.04 16.53
N ARG A 540 24.73 4.17 16.42
CA ARG A 540 25.07 5.45 17.07
C ARG A 540 24.30 5.70 18.36
N ALA A 541 23.24 4.94 18.63
CA ALA A 541 22.37 5.15 19.79
C ALA A 541 22.50 3.99 20.79
N THR A 542 22.43 4.33 22.07
CA THR A 542 22.22 3.34 23.14
C THR A 542 20.88 2.66 22.97
N LYS A 543 20.81 1.36 23.28
CA LYS A 543 19.57 0.59 23.23
C LYS A 543 18.51 1.25 24.13
N ALA A 544 17.35 1.57 23.57
CA ALA A 544 16.26 2.19 24.31
C ALA A 544 15.66 1.22 25.34
N ASN A 545 15.37 1.72 26.55
CA ASN A 545 14.63 1.04 27.60
C ASN A 545 13.21 1.58 27.68
N ILE A 546 12.32 0.83 28.33
CA ILE A 546 10.95 1.32 28.57
C ILE A 546 11.01 2.61 29.39
N GLY A 547 10.33 3.64 28.89
CA GLY A 547 10.29 4.98 29.48
C GLY A 547 11.33 5.95 28.92
N ASP A 548 12.29 5.52 28.10
CA ASP A 548 13.27 6.41 27.47
C ASP A 548 12.60 7.24 26.34
N VAL A 549 13.02 8.48 26.20
CA VAL A 549 12.67 9.36 25.07
C VAL A 549 13.82 9.34 24.05
N SER A 550 13.47 9.39 22.76
CA SER A 550 14.45 9.43 21.67
C SER A 550 15.38 10.62 21.79
N PRO A 551 16.70 10.45 21.64
CA PRO A 551 17.68 11.53 21.69
C PRO A 551 17.70 12.36 20.39
N GLN A 552 16.73 12.16 19.50
CA GLN A 552 16.61 12.90 18.25
C GLN A 552 15.15 13.15 17.90
N VAL A 553 14.92 14.23 17.19
CA VAL A 553 13.64 14.57 16.56
C VAL A 553 13.62 14.06 15.12
N TYR A 554 12.58 13.35 14.76
CA TYR A 554 12.41 12.76 13.42
C TYR A 554 11.66 13.70 12.50
N GLY A 555 12.18 13.94 11.29
CA GLY A 555 11.51 14.74 10.26
C GLY A 555 10.75 13.84 9.28
N PHE A 556 9.57 14.31 8.87
CA PHE A 556 8.73 13.63 7.88
C PHE A 556 8.41 14.56 6.71
N GLN A 557 8.36 14.00 5.52
CA GLN A 557 7.97 14.70 4.30
C GLN A 557 6.71 14.03 3.74
N GLY A 558 5.79 14.83 3.22
CA GLY A 558 4.64 14.31 2.49
C GLY A 558 5.03 13.75 1.11
N GLN A 559 4.18 12.92 0.55
CA GLN A 559 4.42 12.36 -0.78
C GLN A 559 4.42 13.50 -1.82
N GLY A 560 5.53 13.64 -2.55
CA GLY A 560 5.72 14.71 -3.54
C GLY A 560 6.11 16.09 -2.94
N GLU A 561 6.25 16.20 -1.62
CA GLU A 561 6.73 17.42 -0.97
C GLU A 561 8.24 17.45 -0.87
N PHE A 562 8.83 18.63 -1.02
CA PHE A 562 10.28 18.86 -0.91
C PHE A 562 10.69 19.50 0.42
N PHE A 563 9.78 19.56 1.39
CA PHE A 563 9.98 20.16 2.72
C PHE A 563 9.48 19.18 3.80
N VAL A 564 9.99 19.39 5.03
CA VAL A 564 9.53 18.64 6.19
C VAL A 564 8.18 19.20 6.64
N ASN A 565 7.13 18.37 6.61
CA ASN A 565 5.78 18.76 7.00
C ASN A 565 5.42 18.38 8.46
N LYS A 566 6.23 17.53 9.10
CA LYS A 566 6.07 17.14 10.52
C LYS A 566 7.42 16.89 11.16
N TYR A 567 7.57 17.30 12.41
CA TYR A 567 8.60 16.81 13.31
C TYR A 567 7.97 15.95 14.39
N VAL A 568 8.65 14.87 14.79
CA VAL A 568 8.12 13.89 15.75
C VAL A 568 9.15 13.61 16.82
N LEU A 569 8.73 13.62 18.08
CA LEU A 569 9.50 13.15 19.23
C LEU A 569 8.82 11.92 19.81
N ALA A 570 9.59 10.86 20.05
CA ALA A 570 9.08 9.55 20.46
C ALA A 570 9.67 9.09 21.78
N GLY A 571 8.89 8.33 22.56
CA GLY A 571 9.33 7.63 23.75
C GLY A 571 8.93 6.16 23.71
N LEU A 572 9.77 5.26 24.24
CA LEU A 572 9.52 3.82 24.25
C LEU A 572 8.53 3.44 25.35
N LYS A 573 7.31 3.04 24.94
CA LYS A 573 6.23 2.67 25.85
C LYS A 573 6.38 1.27 26.42
N SER A 574 6.63 0.28 25.55
CA SER A 574 6.69 -1.11 25.94
C SER A 574 7.56 -1.98 25.04
N ILE A 575 8.10 -3.03 25.62
CA ILE A 575 8.82 -4.10 24.92
C ILE A 575 8.11 -5.40 25.22
N ARG A 576 7.70 -6.12 24.20
CA ARG A 576 7.03 -7.41 24.31
C ARG A 576 7.89 -8.48 23.63
N PRO A 577 8.48 -9.41 24.38
CA PRO A 577 9.35 -10.44 23.81
C PRO A 577 8.58 -11.44 22.93
N ALA A 578 9.27 -12.17 22.09
CA ALA A 578 8.72 -13.33 21.39
C ALA A 578 8.21 -14.39 22.37
N GLY A 579 7.24 -15.19 21.94
CA GLY A 579 6.60 -16.22 22.75
C GLY A 579 5.30 -15.76 23.39
N ILE A 580 4.93 -16.39 24.50
CA ILE A 580 3.75 -16.02 25.29
C ILE A 580 4.17 -14.91 26.27
N PRO A 581 3.57 -13.70 26.21
CA PRO A 581 3.92 -12.60 27.11
C PRO A 581 3.47 -12.88 28.55
N THR A 582 3.79 -11.98 29.44
CA THR A 582 3.19 -11.97 30.78
C THR A 582 1.86 -11.22 30.76
N TRP A 583 1.00 -11.46 31.75
CA TRP A 583 -0.26 -10.73 31.87
C TRP A 583 -0.05 -9.20 31.98
N LYS A 584 1.08 -8.77 32.54
CA LYS A 584 1.43 -7.32 32.65
C LYS A 584 1.67 -6.68 31.28
N ASP A 585 2.24 -7.42 30.36
CA ASP A 585 2.56 -6.93 29.03
C ASP A 585 1.31 -6.69 28.15
N VAL A 586 0.19 -7.32 28.53
CA VAL A 586 -1.10 -7.21 27.83
C VAL A 586 -2.19 -6.60 28.68
N LYS A 587 -1.87 -6.08 29.88
CA LYS A 587 -2.83 -5.57 30.84
C LYS A 587 -3.81 -4.57 30.22
N ASP A 588 -3.30 -3.55 29.57
CA ASP A 588 -4.11 -2.49 28.94
C ASP A 588 -5.01 -3.07 27.82
N GLU A 589 -4.52 -4.10 27.12
CA GLU A 589 -5.23 -4.76 26.02
C GLU A 589 -6.41 -5.60 26.52
N ILE A 590 -6.25 -6.27 27.68
CA ILE A 590 -7.26 -7.18 28.25
C ILE A 590 -8.17 -6.50 29.27
N GLU A 591 -7.85 -5.31 29.72
CA GLU A 591 -8.60 -4.61 30.78
C GLU A 591 -10.10 -4.50 30.49
N PRO A 592 -10.58 -4.12 29.27
CA PRO A 592 -12.01 -4.07 28.97
C PRO A 592 -12.72 -5.41 29.16
N GLN A 593 -12.06 -6.50 28.78
CA GLN A 593 -12.60 -7.87 28.91
C GLN A 593 -12.62 -8.32 30.38
N VAL A 594 -11.59 -7.96 31.16
CA VAL A 594 -11.52 -8.26 32.60
C VAL A 594 -12.59 -7.46 33.33
N ILE A 595 -12.80 -6.18 33.01
CA ILE A 595 -13.90 -5.36 33.53
C ILE A 595 -15.25 -6.03 33.23
N ASN A 596 -15.53 -6.42 32.00
CA ASN A 596 -16.78 -7.05 31.61
C ASN A 596 -17.00 -8.40 32.32
N ARG A 597 -15.94 -9.19 32.49
CA ARG A 597 -16.00 -10.42 33.25
C ARG A 597 -16.42 -10.14 34.70
N LYS A 598 -15.84 -9.12 35.34
CA LYS A 598 -16.16 -8.75 36.72
C LYS A 598 -17.57 -8.21 36.87
N LYS A 599 -18.00 -7.37 35.93
CA LYS A 599 -19.40 -6.92 35.83
C LYS A 599 -20.36 -8.11 35.71
N GLY A 600 -19.99 -9.10 34.87
CA GLY A 600 -20.74 -10.34 34.73
C GLY A 600 -20.90 -11.10 36.06
N GLU A 601 -19.84 -11.16 36.89
CA GLU A 601 -19.89 -11.77 38.21
C GLU A 601 -20.84 -10.99 39.16
N LEU A 602 -20.78 -9.65 39.17
CA LEU A 602 -21.66 -8.78 39.95
C LEU A 602 -23.12 -8.93 39.53
N ILE A 603 -23.40 -8.96 38.23
CA ILE A 603 -24.74 -9.19 37.69
C ILE A 603 -25.26 -10.57 38.13
N LYS A 604 -24.44 -11.63 38.01
CA LYS A 604 -24.82 -12.98 38.50
C LYS A 604 -25.19 -12.98 39.99
N GLN A 605 -24.42 -12.27 40.83
CA GLN A 605 -24.71 -12.16 42.25
C GLN A 605 -26.07 -11.47 42.49
N ARG A 606 -26.42 -10.43 41.75
CA ARG A 606 -27.71 -9.70 41.83
C ARG A 606 -28.89 -10.56 41.32
N ILE A 607 -28.63 -11.48 40.39
CA ILE A 607 -29.64 -12.45 39.86
C ILE A 607 -29.84 -13.62 40.81
N ALA A 608 -28.87 -13.94 41.65
CA ALA A 608 -28.89 -15.13 42.48
C ALA A 608 -30.19 -15.27 43.31
N GLY A 609 -30.78 -16.46 43.30
CA GLY A 609 -32.05 -16.76 43.98
C GLY A 609 -33.30 -16.38 43.24
N LYS A 610 -33.25 -15.78 42.07
CA LYS A 610 -34.39 -15.49 41.19
C LYS A 610 -34.62 -16.65 40.23
N THR A 611 -35.86 -17.13 40.17
CA THR A 611 -36.23 -18.34 39.41
C THR A 611 -37.04 -18.07 38.16
N ASP A 612 -37.44 -16.83 37.91
CA ASP A 612 -38.22 -16.46 36.77
C ASP A 612 -37.67 -15.21 36.02
N LEU A 613 -37.88 -15.16 34.71
CA LEU A 613 -37.31 -14.10 33.88
C LEU A 613 -37.88 -12.71 34.22
N SER A 614 -39.14 -12.62 34.62
CA SER A 614 -39.79 -11.33 34.90
C SER A 614 -39.22 -10.68 36.16
N SER A 615 -38.88 -11.45 37.19
CA SER A 615 -38.24 -10.93 38.40
C SER A 615 -36.80 -10.48 38.16
N ILE A 616 -36.10 -11.16 37.23
CA ILE A 616 -34.76 -10.76 36.81
C ILE A 616 -34.85 -9.46 35.97
N ALA A 617 -35.73 -9.40 34.99
CA ALA A 617 -35.95 -8.24 34.18
C ALA A 617 -36.30 -6.98 35.00
N ALA A 618 -37.20 -7.13 35.98
CA ALA A 618 -37.59 -6.02 36.87
C ALA A 618 -36.40 -5.53 37.74
N THR A 619 -35.43 -6.36 38.07
CA THR A 619 -34.26 -5.99 38.90
C THR A 619 -33.33 -5.00 38.20
N PHE A 620 -33.22 -5.10 36.88
CA PHE A 620 -32.34 -4.31 36.06
C PHE A 620 -33.09 -3.34 35.11
N SER A 621 -34.43 -3.26 35.22
CA SER A 621 -35.27 -2.46 34.35
C SER A 621 -35.10 -2.80 32.86
N VAL A 622 -34.85 -4.06 32.56
CA VAL A 622 -34.71 -4.61 31.20
C VAL A 622 -35.97 -5.41 30.82
N GLU A 623 -36.12 -5.72 29.55
CA GLU A 623 -37.28 -6.47 29.06
C GLU A 623 -36.97 -7.98 28.98
N VAL A 624 -38.06 -8.78 29.03
CA VAL A 624 -38.03 -10.19 28.66
C VAL A 624 -38.23 -10.28 27.15
N ASP A 625 -37.21 -10.72 26.46
CA ASP A 625 -37.20 -10.83 25.00
C ASP A 625 -37.44 -12.24 24.51
N THR A 626 -37.78 -12.34 23.22
CA THR A 626 -37.99 -13.63 22.54
C THR A 626 -37.02 -13.77 21.38
N ALA A 627 -36.34 -14.90 21.33
CA ALA A 627 -35.53 -15.32 20.21
C ALA A 627 -36.21 -16.52 19.54
N THR A 628 -36.46 -16.44 18.24
CA THR A 628 -37.11 -17.50 17.46
C THR A 628 -36.19 -18.02 16.37
N SER A 629 -36.25 -19.33 16.12
CA SER A 629 -35.50 -20.01 15.08
C SER A 629 -33.98 -19.73 15.16
N VAL A 630 -33.44 -19.64 16.38
CA VAL A 630 -31.98 -19.43 16.57
C VAL A 630 -31.25 -20.70 16.19
N SER A 631 -30.37 -20.60 15.23
CA SER A 631 -29.55 -21.74 14.76
C SER A 631 -28.41 -22.01 15.71
N TYR A 632 -28.20 -23.31 16.01
CA TYR A 632 -27.04 -23.76 16.78
C TYR A 632 -25.72 -23.38 16.14
N ALA A 633 -25.61 -23.51 14.81
CA ALA A 633 -24.39 -23.26 14.08
C ALA A 633 -23.97 -21.79 14.06
N SER A 634 -24.91 -20.83 13.94
CA SER A 634 -24.59 -19.39 13.93
C SER A 634 -24.59 -18.77 15.32
N ALA A 635 -25.41 -19.32 16.21
CA ALA A 635 -25.64 -18.83 17.57
C ALA A 635 -25.97 -17.33 17.67
N PHE A 636 -26.49 -16.73 16.59
CA PHE A 636 -26.80 -15.30 16.51
C PHE A 636 -28.17 -15.00 17.11
N ILE A 637 -28.21 -14.09 18.08
CA ILE A 637 -29.43 -13.61 18.71
C ILE A 637 -29.75 -12.23 18.16
N GLN A 638 -30.76 -12.15 17.30
CA GLN A 638 -31.03 -10.95 16.48
C GLN A 638 -31.21 -9.67 17.30
N LYS A 639 -32.01 -9.70 18.39
CA LYS A 639 -32.23 -8.51 19.22
C LYS A 639 -31.04 -8.15 20.11
N ALA A 640 -30.22 -9.13 20.51
CA ALA A 640 -28.96 -8.88 21.17
C ALA A 640 -27.87 -8.31 20.23
N GLY A 641 -28.04 -8.46 18.91
CA GLY A 641 -27.11 -7.98 17.89
C GLY A 641 -25.77 -8.69 17.86
N SER A 642 -25.65 -9.85 18.52
CA SER A 642 -24.39 -10.58 18.70
C SER A 642 -24.54 -12.08 18.54
N SER A 643 -23.45 -12.75 18.19
CA SER A 643 -23.35 -14.21 18.30
C SER A 643 -22.97 -14.57 19.73
N GLU A 644 -23.83 -15.40 20.35
CA GLU A 644 -23.74 -15.81 21.75
C GLU A 644 -23.69 -17.34 21.88
N PRO A 645 -22.59 -18.00 21.50
CA PRO A 645 -22.51 -19.46 21.44
C PRO A 645 -22.79 -20.13 22.79
N LYS A 646 -22.28 -19.55 23.90
CA LYS A 646 -22.51 -20.07 25.24
C LYS A 646 -23.99 -20.01 25.66
N VAL A 647 -24.66 -18.93 25.28
CA VAL A 647 -26.09 -18.69 25.55
C VAL A 647 -26.93 -19.71 24.80
N VAL A 648 -26.70 -19.83 23.49
CA VAL A 648 -27.45 -20.75 22.62
C VAL A 648 -27.17 -22.21 23.02
N ALA A 649 -25.92 -22.60 23.27
CA ALA A 649 -25.59 -23.94 23.74
C ALA A 649 -26.28 -24.26 25.09
N THR A 650 -26.35 -23.31 26.01
CA THR A 650 -27.07 -23.47 27.27
C THR A 650 -28.58 -23.58 27.03
N ALA A 651 -29.17 -22.80 26.11
CA ALA A 651 -30.57 -22.93 25.75
C ALA A 651 -30.90 -24.35 25.22
N PHE A 652 -30.02 -24.90 24.35
CA PHE A 652 -30.17 -26.29 23.89
C PHE A 652 -30.04 -27.34 25.03
N LYS A 653 -29.20 -27.09 26.04
CA LYS A 653 -28.98 -27.98 27.16
C LYS A 653 -30.11 -27.91 28.21
N THR A 654 -30.72 -26.76 28.39
CA THR A 654 -31.78 -26.52 29.39
C THR A 654 -33.09 -27.18 28.94
N ASP A 655 -33.82 -27.81 29.82
CA ASP A 655 -35.11 -28.43 29.50
C ASP A 655 -36.18 -27.40 29.12
N LEU A 656 -37.19 -27.81 28.31
CA LEU A 656 -38.26 -26.94 27.90
C LEU A 656 -38.98 -26.35 29.13
N ASN A 657 -39.22 -25.04 29.05
CA ASN A 657 -39.89 -24.26 30.11
C ASN A 657 -39.08 -24.11 31.42
N GLN A 658 -37.89 -24.63 31.50
CA GLN A 658 -36.98 -24.40 32.64
C GLN A 658 -36.16 -23.12 32.39
N VAL A 659 -35.85 -22.41 33.46
CA VAL A 659 -35.00 -21.22 33.44
C VAL A 659 -33.53 -21.66 33.70
N SER A 660 -32.60 -21.18 32.87
CA SER A 660 -31.18 -21.51 33.01
C SER A 660 -30.50 -20.78 34.17
N GLU A 661 -29.35 -21.27 34.57
CA GLU A 661 -28.40 -20.45 35.35
C GLU A 661 -27.95 -19.22 34.52
N PRO A 662 -27.51 -18.13 35.20
CA PRO A 662 -26.99 -16.96 34.52
C PRO A 662 -25.71 -17.24 33.68
N ILE A 663 -25.71 -16.85 32.44
CA ILE A 663 -24.66 -17.11 31.44
C ILE A 663 -23.94 -15.81 31.10
N VAL A 664 -22.61 -15.78 31.29
CA VAL A 664 -21.79 -14.65 30.85
C VAL A 664 -21.55 -14.79 29.34
N GLY A 665 -22.21 -13.94 28.58
CA GLY A 665 -22.10 -13.83 27.13
C GLY A 665 -21.07 -12.79 26.70
N SER A 666 -21.04 -12.50 25.39
CA SER A 666 -20.17 -11.46 24.79
C SER A 666 -20.71 -10.05 25.10
N SER A 667 -22.02 -9.85 25.01
CA SER A 667 -22.68 -8.54 25.12
C SER A 667 -23.36 -8.29 26.48
N GLY A 668 -23.29 -9.23 27.42
CA GLY A 668 -23.93 -9.12 28.73
C GLY A 668 -24.09 -10.44 29.41
N VAL A 669 -24.88 -10.45 30.50
CA VAL A 669 -25.31 -11.69 31.20
C VAL A 669 -26.71 -12.07 30.74
N PHE A 670 -26.85 -13.31 30.34
CA PHE A 670 -28.11 -13.86 29.84
C PHE A 670 -28.71 -14.88 30.81
N VAL A 671 -30.03 -14.90 30.85
CA VAL A 671 -30.79 -16.02 31.46
C VAL A 671 -31.84 -16.42 30.43
N VAL A 672 -31.89 -17.70 30.08
CA VAL A 672 -32.74 -18.19 28.99
C VAL A 672 -33.80 -19.19 29.52
N LYS A 673 -34.94 -19.24 28.83
CA LYS A 673 -35.99 -20.21 29.04
C LYS A 673 -36.41 -20.77 27.70
N PRO A 674 -35.97 -21.98 27.33
CA PRO A 674 -36.37 -22.59 26.06
C PRO A 674 -37.90 -22.82 26.04
N THR A 675 -38.53 -22.44 24.89
CA THR A 675 -39.97 -22.57 24.68
C THR A 675 -40.29 -23.63 23.63
N ASN A 676 -39.42 -23.82 22.67
CA ASN A 676 -39.60 -24.81 21.61
C ASN A 676 -38.26 -25.32 21.08
N LYS A 677 -38.14 -26.62 20.90
CA LYS A 677 -36.99 -27.31 20.28
C LYS A 677 -37.51 -28.20 19.16
N PRO A 678 -37.73 -27.65 17.97
CA PRO A 678 -38.22 -28.46 16.85
C PRO A 678 -37.19 -29.56 16.51
N ALA A 679 -37.70 -30.72 16.15
CA ALA A 679 -36.82 -31.76 15.61
C ALA A 679 -36.08 -31.23 14.38
N PRO A 680 -34.76 -31.45 14.26
CA PRO A 680 -34.05 -31.01 13.08
C PRO A 680 -34.70 -31.53 11.81
N ALA A 681 -34.90 -30.66 10.84
CA ALA A 681 -35.39 -31.07 9.54
C ALA A 681 -34.39 -32.08 8.90
N PRO A 682 -34.89 -33.11 8.19
CA PRO A 682 -34.00 -34.04 7.50
C PRO A 682 -32.99 -33.28 6.64
N ALA A 683 -31.71 -33.64 6.73
CA ALA A 683 -30.67 -33.02 5.96
C ALA A 683 -30.87 -33.32 4.45
N THR A 684 -31.31 -32.31 3.72
CA THR A 684 -31.39 -32.34 2.25
C THR A 684 -30.09 -31.79 1.68
N ASN A 685 -29.59 -32.35 0.57
CA ASN A 685 -28.38 -31.86 -0.10
C ASN A 685 -27.03 -32.08 0.65
N ILE A 686 -26.89 -33.18 1.42
CA ILE A 686 -25.61 -33.57 2.05
C ILE A 686 -24.44 -33.58 1.04
N ALA A 687 -24.71 -34.05 -0.18
CA ALA A 687 -23.70 -34.09 -1.24
C ALA A 687 -23.19 -32.69 -1.62
N GLN A 688 -24.06 -31.72 -1.73
CA GLN A 688 -23.72 -30.32 -2.03
C GLN A 688 -22.98 -29.69 -0.85
N LEU A 689 -23.43 -29.90 0.39
CA LEU A 689 -22.78 -29.38 1.59
C LEU A 689 -21.37 -29.99 1.74
N ARG A 690 -21.23 -31.28 1.49
CA ARG A 690 -19.92 -31.95 1.47
C ARG A 690 -18.99 -31.32 0.41
N GLN A 691 -19.48 -31.10 -0.81
CA GLN A 691 -18.70 -30.50 -1.88
C GLN A 691 -18.30 -29.06 -1.54
N SER A 692 -19.20 -28.23 -1.03
CA SER A 692 -18.89 -26.84 -0.66
C SER A 692 -17.92 -26.77 0.51
N SER A 693 -18.10 -27.59 1.55
CA SER A 693 -17.18 -27.70 2.69
C SER A 693 -15.78 -28.16 2.25
N GLN A 694 -15.71 -29.19 1.39
CA GLN A 694 -14.45 -29.65 0.84
C GLN A 694 -13.75 -28.58 -0.01
N GLN A 695 -14.50 -27.85 -0.84
CA GLN A 695 -13.94 -26.75 -1.64
C GLN A 695 -13.44 -25.62 -0.74
N SER A 696 -14.18 -25.26 0.30
CA SER A 696 -13.75 -24.28 1.30
C SER A 696 -12.47 -24.71 2.02
N ALA A 697 -12.39 -25.95 2.49
CA ALA A 697 -11.20 -26.49 3.14
C ALA A 697 -9.98 -26.47 2.20
N ARG A 698 -10.15 -26.84 0.92
CA ARG A 698 -9.09 -26.77 -0.10
C ARG A 698 -8.61 -25.34 -0.34
N SER A 699 -9.54 -24.40 -0.49
CA SER A 699 -9.21 -22.98 -0.67
C SER A 699 -8.45 -22.41 0.52
N MET A 700 -8.88 -22.73 1.75
CA MET A 700 -8.17 -22.32 2.98
C MET A 700 -6.78 -22.95 3.07
N ALA A 701 -6.65 -24.24 2.77
CA ALA A 701 -5.36 -24.93 2.80
C ALA A 701 -4.38 -24.28 1.79
N ARG A 702 -4.85 -23.97 0.58
CA ARG A 702 -4.07 -23.26 -0.43
C ARG A 702 -3.62 -21.88 0.05
N ALA A 703 -4.56 -21.07 0.60
CA ALA A 703 -4.27 -19.72 1.06
C ALA A 703 -3.26 -19.69 2.21
N ARG A 704 -3.30 -20.68 3.11
CA ARG A 704 -2.44 -20.76 4.30
C ARG A 704 -1.12 -21.49 4.09
N LEU A 705 -0.96 -22.24 2.99
CA LEU A 705 0.20 -23.12 2.77
C LEU A 705 1.53 -22.38 2.98
N ILE A 706 1.74 -21.28 2.27
CA ILE A 706 3.01 -20.54 2.30
C ILE A 706 3.23 -19.95 3.69
N GLN A 707 2.20 -19.42 4.31
CA GLN A 707 2.29 -18.87 5.66
C GLN A 707 2.68 -19.97 6.66
N SER A 708 2.08 -21.15 6.57
CA SER A 708 2.41 -22.28 7.44
C SER A 708 3.84 -22.80 7.20
N LEU A 709 4.33 -22.79 5.97
CA LEU A 709 5.72 -23.11 5.68
C LEU A 709 6.68 -22.09 6.29
N LYS A 710 6.37 -20.81 6.21
CA LYS A 710 7.16 -19.72 6.82
C LYS A 710 7.18 -19.82 8.36
N GLU A 711 6.05 -20.10 8.99
CA GLU A 711 5.92 -20.22 10.45
C GLU A 711 6.73 -21.39 11.02
N ASN A 712 6.96 -22.44 10.23
CA ASN A 712 7.75 -23.61 10.61
C ASN A 712 9.20 -23.58 10.11
N ALA A 713 9.60 -22.53 9.39
CA ALA A 713 10.93 -22.39 8.83
C ALA A 713 11.89 -21.70 9.80
N ASP A 714 13.15 -22.08 9.73
CA ASP A 714 14.23 -21.37 10.42
C ASP A 714 14.67 -20.15 9.59
N ILE A 715 14.27 -18.96 10.04
CA ILE A 715 14.49 -17.69 9.34
C ILE A 715 15.18 -16.71 10.28
N GLU A 716 16.39 -16.34 9.95
CA GLU A 716 17.13 -15.24 10.55
C GLU A 716 17.08 -14.01 9.65
N ASP A 717 16.42 -12.94 10.07
CA ASP A 717 16.26 -11.69 9.32
C ASP A 717 17.11 -10.58 9.95
N ASN A 718 18.22 -10.25 9.30
CA ASN A 718 19.17 -9.24 9.74
C ASN A 718 19.06 -7.91 8.97
N ARG A 719 18.02 -7.71 8.15
CA ARG A 719 17.83 -6.51 7.35
C ARG A 719 17.92 -5.22 8.16
N ALA A 720 17.43 -5.23 9.39
CA ALA A 720 17.48 -4.08 10.30
C ALA A 720 18.89 -3.53 10.56
N ARG A 721 19.94 -4.32 10.30
CA ARG A 721 21.34 -3.89 10.44
C ARG A 721 21.86 -3.13 9.24
N PHE A 722 21.22 -3.28 8.09
CA PHE A 722 21.67 -2.73 6.81
C PHE A 722 20.80 -1.59 6.30
N PHE A 723 19.49 -1.66 6.60
CA PHE A 723 18.51 -0.77 6.00
C PHE A 723 17.65 -0.05 7.04
#